data_540bde310fc4cc40f81339e76a88066f
#
_entry.id   540bde310fc4cc40f81339e76a88066f
#
_cell.length_a   1.000
_cell.length_b   1.000
_cell.length_c   1.000
_cell.angle_alpha   90.00
_cell.angle_beta   90.00
_cell.angle_gamma   90.00
#
_symmetry.space_group_name_H-M   'P 1'
#
loop_
_entity.id
_entity.type
_entity.pdbx_description
1 polymer ?
#
loop_
_entity_poly.entity_id
_entity_poly.type
_entity_poly.pdbx_seq_one_letter_code
_entity_poly.pdbx_strand_id
1 'polypeptide(L)'
;MTGYAAVSEAQSSQPASVPDLAAQLLGAVEAMVRETHPDRAIDVRLDSRIERDLGLDSLARVELLLRLGDVCHTRFPPEALSEAQTPRDLLRLVGRHDVDDDVVHGATPAVGASDVPLPDEAQTLVEVLEWHAARQPERDHVVFYDEKDGEQALSYAALLQHARRIAAGLLAEGVEPKQTIALMLPTGVEYLASFFGVLLAGAVPVPIYPPARLSQIEEHLARHGRILANAGAVLIITVPEAQGVASLLATVAPALRKSVTPAELDREPMEILHRAAADDLAFVQYTSGSTGDPKGVMLTHANLLANIRALGHAVKASSEDVFVSWLPLYHDMGLIGAWLGSLYHAMPLVLMSPLTFLARPASWLRAISQYRGTLSAAPNFAYELIARKLPEAELAGLDLWSWRLAFNGAEPVIPATIEAFAQRLGSVGFRGTSMTPVYGLAECSVGLAIPPLDRGPRIDSIDRERFARERLAEPIDPGAVSAMLVPSCGRALPGHEMRVVDDFDHELAERRVGKLQFRGPSATRGYFRNDDATRKLMRDGWLDSGDYAYLYDGELYLTGRAKDLIIRGGRNIYPYELEQAVGALPGIRKGCVAVFAATDPASGTEKLVVMAETRETAAESRARLTDGINRISIDVVGIPADDIVLAPPYTVLKTSSGKIRRAASREIFERGAIGGRRTSAWWQIVRLAAAALLSRISTHLRSAVATIYGLYAWLVFGLLTVPTWLIVAFARKPAVGRLTVHLATRVFLHLVGMRVPRVSASRVPGKPHLLVCNHASYLDSVVLYAILPPQARYIFVAKRELQSHWFPRLFLRGLGTLFVERFAAHQGAEDAQAMATALQDGQSLVIFPEGTFSREAGLRYFRMGAFVAAVKSGLPIATAGLRGMRAVLRDKTRLPRHGRIEFELGATLVPTAADWQAAVRLRDQARSQMLELCGEPDLGNWPAA
;
A
#
# COMPACT_ATOMS: atom_id res chain seq x y z
N MET A 1 77.07 9.37 16.54
CA MET A 1 77.25 8.03 17.12
C MET A 1 75.86 7.60 17.56
N THR A 2 75.21 6.90 16.73
CA THR A 2 74.85 5.46 16.70
C THR A 2 73.80 5.06 17.71
N GLY A 3 72.70 4.59 17.21
CA GLY A 3 71.76 3.77 17.91
C GLY A 3 70.43 3.58 17.13
N TYR A 4 70.47 2.83 16.05
CA TYR A 4 69.31 2.26 15.40
C TYR A 4 68.80 1.07 16.25
N ALA A 5 67.49 1.02 16.52
CA ALA A 5 66.81 -0.21 16.99
C ALA A 5 65.59 -0.50 16.19
N ALA A 6 65.72 -1.52 15.48
CA ALA A 6 64.79 -2.51 14.92
C ALA A 6 63.28 -2.21 14.82
N VAL A 7 62.81 -2.17 13.59
CA VAL A 7 61.44 -2.36 13.15
C VAL A 7 61.07 -3.84 13.34
N SER A 8 60.01 -4.13 14.11
CA SER A 8 59.37 -5.42 14.21
C SER A 8 58.50 -5.63 12.97
N GLU A 9 58.74 -6.69 12.24
CA GLU A 9 57.97 -7.18 11.09
C GLU A 9 56.55 -7.47 11.50
N ALA A 10 55.61 -6.80 10.85
CA ALA A 10 54.18 -7.18 10.83
C ALA A 10 54.06 -8.52 10.09
N GLN A 11 53.64 -9.54 10.75
CA GLN A 11 53.27 -10.83 10.17
C GLN A 11 52.04 -10.60 9.26
N SER A 12 52.22 -10.76 7.98
CA SER A 12 51.16 -10.88 6.99
C SER A 12 50.41 -12.18 7.27
N SER A 13 49.19 -12.08 7.80
CA SER A 13 48.26 -13.22 7.92
C SER A 13 47.82 -13.66 6.51
N GLN A 14 48.21 -14.86 6.11
CA GLN A 14 47.69 -15.55 4.92
C GLN A 14 46.19 -15.75 5.09
N PRO A 15 45.36 -15.64 4.02
CA PRO A 15 43.93 -15.92 4.11
C PRO A 15 43.70 -17.37 4.57
N ALA A 16 42.84 -17.54 5.56
CA ALA A 16 42.50 -18.83 6.14
C ALA A 16 41.94 -19.78 5.06
N SER A 17 42.35 -21.04 5.08
CA SER A 17 41.85 -22.04 4.12
C SER A 17 40.35 -22.30 4.37
N VAL A 18 39.58 -22.63 3.32
CA VAL A 18 38.11 -22.92 3.42
C VAL A 18 37.76 -23.94 4.54
N PRO A 19 38.60 -25.01 4.81
CA PRO A 19 38.38 -25.90 5.94
C PRO A 19 38.53 -25.21 7.29
N ASP A 20 39.43 -24.24 7.43
CA ASP A 20 39.69 -23.51 8.66
C ASP A 20 38.54 -22.56 8.99
N LEU A 21 38.01 -21.91 7.97
CA LEU A 21 36.86 -21.02 8.08
C LEU A 21 35.59 -21.79 8.48
N ALA A 22 35.39 -23.00 7.92
CA ALA A 22 34.25 -23.86 8.29
C ALA A 22 34.34 -24.33 9.76
N ALA A 23 35.54 -24.61 10.26
CA ALA A 23 35.75 -25.00 11.65
C ALA A 23 35.48 -23.83 12.60
N GLN A 24 35.95 -22.63 12.27
CA GLN A 24 35.69 -21.40 13.02
C GLN A 24 34.20 -21.06 13.08
N LEU A 25 33.52 -21.14 11.94
CA LEU A 25 32.10 -20.91 11.84
C LEU A 25 31.29 -21.92 12.67
N LEU A 26 31.58 -23.21 12.58
CA LEU A 26 30.94 -24.23 13.39
C LEU A 26 31.18 -24.03 14.88
N GLY A 27 32.43 -23.68 15.27
CA GLY A 27 32.79 -23.36 16.67
C GLY A 27 31.98 -22.19 17.24
N ALA A 28 31.78 -21.12 16.45
CA ALA A 28 30.98 -19.97 16.84
C ALA A 28 29.47 -20.33 16.94
N VAL A 29 28.95 -21.15 16.01
CA VAL A 29 27.58 -21.66 16.08
C VAL A 29 27.40 -22.57 17.31
N GLU A 30 28.36 -23.46 17.60
CA GLU A 30 28.33 -24.30 18.79
C GLU A 30 28.38 -23.52 20.09
N ALA A 31 29.22 -22.51 20.17
CA ALA A 31 29.29 -21.61 21.33
C ALA A 31 27.95 -20.94 21.58
N MET A 32 27.34 -20.40 20.51
CA MET A 32 26.04 -19.74 20.56
C MET A 32 24.91 -20.71 20.95
N VAL A 33 24.94 -21.93 20.42
CA VAL A 33 23.98 -22.99 20.77
C VAL A 33 24.15 -23.39 22.24
N ARG A 34 25.37 -23.51 22.73
CA ARG A 34 25.66 -23.86 24.12
C ARG A 34 25.23 -22.77 25.09
N GLU A 35 25.47 -21.49 24.75
CA GLU A 35 24.95 -20.36 25.54
C GLU A 35 23.44 -20.28 25.56
N THR A 36 22.81 -20.57 24.40
CA THR A 36 21.35 -20.48 24.26
C THR A 36 20.65 -21.71 24.86
N HIS A 37 21.35 -22.86 24.96
CA HIS A 37 20.86 -24.15 25.42
C HIS A 37 21.87 -24.87 26.31
N PRO A 38 22.18 -24.34 27.52
CA PRO A 38 23.24 -24.88 28.39
C PRO A 38 23.01 -26.34 28.79
N ASP A 39 21.77 -26.78 28.83
CA ASP A 39 21.38 -28.12 29.29
C ASP A 39 21.20 -29.14 28.16
N ARG A 40 21.54 -28.81 26.93
CA ARG A 40 21.34 -29.65 25.74
C ARG A 40 22.65 -29.89 25.00
N ALA A 41 23.02 -31.16 24.83
CA ALA A 41 24.01 -31.56 23.85
C ALA A 41 23.38 -31.54 22.45
N ILE A 42 23.54 -30.48 21.67
CA ILE A 42 23.09 -30.36 20.30
C ILE A 42 24.29 -30.57 19.39
N ASP A 43 24.21 -31.56 18.52
CA ASP A 43 25.25 -31.81 17.50
C ASP A 43 25.10 -30.78 16.36
N VAL A 44 26.05 -29.87 16.27
CA VAL A 44 26.06 -28.80 15.25
C VAL A 44 26.81 -29.28 14.02
N ARG A 45 26.12 -29.32 12.88
CA ARG A 45 26.68 -29.68 11.58
C ARG A 45 26.45 -28.58 10.57
N LEU A 46 27.23 -28.56 9.51
CA LEU A 46 27.07 -27.57 8.41
C LEU A 46 25.65 -27.57 7.81
N ASP A 47 24.97 -28.71 7.81
CA ASP A 47 23.63 -28.87 7.26
C ASP A 47 22.50 -28.79 8.33
N SER A 48 22.86 -28.54 9.60
CA SER A 48 21.88 -28.32 10.67
C SER A 48 21.09 -27.03 10.39
N ARG A 49 19.77 -27.09 10.43
CA ARG A 49 18.97 -25.87 10.27
C ARG A 49 19.06 -25.00 11.51
N ILE A 50 19.52 -23.75 11.31
CA ILE A 50 19.81 -22.78 12.39
C ILE A 50 18.62 -22.61 13.31
N GLU A 51 17.43 -22.51 12.76
CA GLU A 51 16.20 -22.26 13.50
C GLU A 51 15.58 -23.56 14.06
N ARG A 52 15.53 -24.61 13.24
CA ARG A 52 14.78 -25.83 13.56
C ARG A 52 15.60 -26.82 14.40
N ASP A 53 16.86 -27.08 13.99
CA ASP A 53 17.69 -28.13 14.58
C ASP A 53 18.55 -27.55 15.70
N LEU A 54 19.04 -26.31 15.55
CA LEU A 54 19.87 -25.62 16.51
C LEU A 54 19.07 -24.75 17.49
N GLY A 55 17.80 -24.47 17.19
CA GLY A 55 16.89 -23.71 18.04
C GLY A 55 17.23 -22.22 18.17
N LEU A 56 18.02 -21.66 17.25
CA LEU A 56 18.37 -20.23 17.25
C LEU A 56 17.24 -19.43 16.57
N ASP A 57 16.54 -18.60 17.36
CA ASP A 57 15.46 -17.73 16.86
C ASP A 57 15.99 -16.54 16.04
N SER A 58 15.08 -15.69 15.55
CA SER A 58 15.45 -14.53 14.75
C SER A 58 16.45 -13.62 15.44
N LEU A 59 16.30 -13.42 16.76
CA LEU A 59 17.18 -12.58 17.54
C LEU A 59 18.53 -13.27 17.81
N ALA A 60 18.49 -14.56 18.18
CA ALA A 60 19.70 -15.38 18.32
C ALA A 60 20.44 -15.52 16.98
N ARG A 61 19.72 -15.50 15.87
CA ARG A 61 20.30 -15.53 14.52
C ARG A 61 20.99 -14.22 14.15
N VAL A 62 20.41 -13.07 14.55
CA VAL A 62 21.09 -11.78 14.44
C VAL A 62 22.40 -11.79 15.23
N GLU A 63 22.34 -12.23 16.49
CA GLU A 63 23.51 -12.38 17.36
C GLU A 63 24.55 -13.33 16.77
N LEU A 64 24.13 -14.45 16.19
CA LEU A 64 25.01 -15.40 15.50
C LEU A 64 25.73 -14.74 14.32
N LEU A 65 25.02 -13.98 13.48
CA LEU A 65 25.61 -13.28 12.33
C LEU A 65 26.62 -12.21 12.77
N LEU A 66 26.35 -11.51 13.87
CA LEU A 66 27.29 -10.55 14.46
C LEU A 66 28.58 -11.24 14.91
N ARG A 67 28.47 -12.31 15.71
CA ARG A 67 29.63 -13.08 16.20
C ARG A 67 30.41 -13.74 15.07
N LEU A 68 29.70 -14.26 14.05
CA LEU A 68 30.35 -14.81 12.88
C LEU A 68 31.07 -13.74 12.06
N GLY A 69 30.52 -12.54 12.01
CA GLY A 69 31.18 -11.38 11.42
C GLY A 69 32.53 -11.08 12.07
N ASP A 70 32.54 -11.07 13.39
CA ASP A 70 33.77 -10.83 14.19
C ASP A 70 34.79 -11.98 14.04
N VAL A 71 34.33 -13.24 14.12
CA VAL A 71 35.20 -14.42 14.03
C VAL A 71 35.76 -14.66 12.64
N CYS A 72 34.97 -14.41 11.60
CA CYS A 72 35.38 -14.63 10.22
C CYS A 72 35.94 -13.35 9.56
N HIS A 73 36.06 -12.26 10.30
CA HIS A 73 36.44 -10.93 9.79
C HIS A 73 35.68 -10.55 8.52
N THR A 74 34.39 -10.91 8.49
CA THR A 74 33.50 -10.74 7.34
C THR A 74 32.17 -10.17 7.78
N ARG A 75 31.60 -9.27 6.98
CA ARG A 75 30.27 -8.72 7.23
C ARG A 75 29.22 -9.49 6.42
N PHE A 76 28.24 -10.08 7.09
CA PHE A 76 27.14 -10.75 6.41
C PHE A 76 26.11 -9.75 5.88
N PRO A 77 25.63 -9.92 4.63
CA PRO A 77 24.59 -9.06 4.08
C PRO A 77 23.26 -9.21 4.87
N PRO A 78 22.43 -8.16 4.94
CA PRO A 78 21.13 -8.22 5.63
C PRO A 78 20.25 -9.38 5.16
N GLU A 79 20.38 -9.78 3.90
CA GLU A 79 19.68 -10.90 3.27
C GLU A 79 20.08 -12.24 3.91
N ALA A 80 21.27 -12.35 4.50
CA ALA A 80 21.70 -13.55 5.24
C ALA A 80 20.74 -13.91 6.38
N LEU A 81 20.05 -12.93 6.96
CA LEU A 81 19.01 -13.17 7.96
C LEU A 81 17.82 -13.95 7.39
N SER A 82 17.46 -13.73 6.13
CA SER A 82 16.33 -14.36 5.47
C SER A 82 16.72 -15.58 4.64
N GLU A 83 17.89 -15.60 4.03
CA GLU A 83 18.29 -16.60 3.04
C GLU A 83 19.07 -17.77 3.66
N ALA A 84 20.03 -17.50 4.57
CA ALA A 84 20.83 -18.57 5.14
C ALA A 84 20.01 -19.40 6.13
N GLN A 85 19.74 -20.64 5.84
CA GLN A 85 19.00 -21.58 6.72
C GLN A 85 19.91 -22.53 7.47
N THR A 86 21.16 -22.71 7.00
CA THR A 86 22.15 -23.62 7.57
C THR A 86 23.49 -22.90 7.74
N PRO A 87 24.40 -23.39 8.61
CA PRO A 87 25.79 -22.94 8.66
C PRO A 87 26.51 -23.01 7.30
N ARG A 88 26.16 -23.97 6.44
CA ARG A 88 26.70 -24.07 5.08
C ARG A 88 26.31 -22.88 4.21
N ASP A 89 25.09 -22.37 4.36
CA ASP A 89 24.64 -21.20 3.61
C ASP A 89 25.42 -19.95 4.05
N LEU A 90 25.69 -19.83 5.37
CA LEU A 90 26.53 -18.74 5.90
C LEU A 90 27.96 -18.84 5.37
N LEU A 91 28.54 -20.04 5.32
CA LEU A 91 29.87 -20.26 4.77
C LEU A 91 29.97 -19.85 3.27
N ARG A 92 28.94 -20.09 2.49
CA ARG A 92 28.88 -19.68 1.07
C ARG A 92 28.84 -18.16 0.92
N LEU A 93 28.22 -17.46 1.88
CA LEU A 93 28.15 -16.00 1.89
C LEU A 93 29.49 -15.37 2.25
N VAL A 94 30.26 -15.99 3.17
CA VAL A 94 31.62 -15.54 3.52
C VAL A 94 32.56 -15.63 2.31
N GLY A 95 32.46 -16.67 1.47
CA GLY A 95 33.34 -16.88 0.31
C GLY A 95 33.09 -15.95 -0.89
N ARG A 96 32.11 -15.03 -0.81
CA ARG A 96 31.73 -14.15 -1.92
C ARG A 96 32.22 -12.71 -1.82
N HIS A 97 32.79 -12.29 -0.70
CA HIS A 97 33.18 -10.90 -0.48
C HIS A 97 34.58 -10.79 0.13
N ASP A 98 35.55 -10.42 -0.71
CA ASP A 98 36.76 -9.73 -0.25
C ASP A 98 36.38 -8.25 -0.02
N VAL A 99 36.62 -7.75 1.17
CA VAL A 99 36.23 -6.40 1.58
C VAL A 99 37.39 -5.46 1.34
N ASP A 100 37.19 -4.51 0.43
CA ASP A 100 37.95 -3.26 0.43
C ASP A 100 37.43 -2.36 1.56
N ASP A 101 38.30 -2.10 2.52
CA ASP A 101 38.06 -1.21 3.66
C ASP A 101 38.40 0.24 3.27
N ASP A 102 37.66 0.81 2.35
CA ASP A 102 37.66 2.25 2.11
C ASP A 102 36.40 2.87 2.76
N VAL A 103 36.60 3.41 3.94
CA VAL A 103 35.60 4.27 4.60
C VAL A 103 35.52 5.56 3.81
N VAL A 104 34.64 5.59 2.83
CA VAL A 104 34.24 6.83 2.17
C VAL A 104 33.38 7.60 3.18
N HIS A 105 33.92 8.67 3.72
CA HIS A 105 33.14 9.66 4.44
C HIS A 105 32.17 10.31 3.45
N GLY A 106 30.93 9.81 3.46
CA GLY A 106 29.84 10.41 2.70
C GLY A 106 29.61 11.85 3.13
N ALA A 107 29.38 12.71 2.17
CA ALA A 107 29.03 14.09 2.43
C ALA A 107 27.70 14.12 3.21
N THR A 108 27.70 14.73 4.38
CA THR A 108 26.48 15.07 5.10
C THR A 108 25.53 15.76 4.10
N PRO A 109 24.28 15.33 3.94
CA PRO A 109 23.33 16.04 3.07
C PRO A 109 23.42 17.52 3.41
N ALA A 110 23.64 18.35 2.42
CA ALA A 110 23.69 19.78 2.63
C ALA A 110 22.31 20.19 3.15
N VAL A 111 22.20 20.32 4.47
CA VAL A 111 21.04 20.98 5.11
C VAL A 111 21.16 22.43 4.71
N GLY A 112 20.69 22.73 3.49
CA GLY A 112 20.60 24.08 2.99
C GLY A 112 19.59 24.79 3.87
N ALA A 113 20.10 25.65 4.74
CA ALA A 113 19.30 26.57 5.51
C ALA A 113 18.50 27.45 4.54
N SER A 114 17.25 27.12 4.33
CA SER A 114 16.27 28.04 3.79
C SER A 114 14.90 27.58 4.27
N ASP A 115 14.16 28.49 4.83
CA ASP A 115 12.74 28.37 5.12
C ASP A 115 12.03 28.03 3.81
N VAL A 116 11.85 26.74 3.56
CA VAL A 116 11.20 26.25 2.35
C VAL A 116 9.71 26.39 2.56
N PRO A 117 9.00 27.21 1.76
CA PRO A 117 7.55 27.32 1.88
C PRO A 117 6.90 25.94 1.71
N LEU A 118 5.78 25.72 2.38
CA LEU A 118 5.04 24.46 2.32
C LEU A 118 4.06 24.46 1.13
N PRO A 119 3.72 23.30 0.58
CA PRO A 119 2.73 23.13 -0.48
C PRO A 119 1.28 23.17 0.08
N ASP A 120 0.92 24.28 0.77
CA ASP A 120 -0.35 24.38 1.51
C ASP A 120 -1.59 24.32 0.60
N GLU A 121 -1.45 24.76 -0.66
CA GLU A 121 -2.52 24.72 -1.66
C GLU A 121 -2.70 23.34 -2.30
N ALA A 122 -1.73 22.42 -2.14
CA ALA A 122 -1.79 21.09 -2.71
C ALA A 122 -2.98 20.29 -2.14
N GLN A 123 -3.74 19.71 -3.03
CA GLN A 123 -4.91 18.89 -2.71
C GLN A 123 -4.62 17.39 -2.84
N THR A 124 -3.53 17.02 -3.50
CA THR A 124 -3.13 15.64 -3.72
C THR A 124 -1.66 15.42 -3.41
N LEU A 125 -1.27 14.17 -3.12
CA LEU A 125 0.14 13.80 -2.90
C LEU A 125 0.99 14.02 -4.15
N VAL A 126 0.40 13.86 -5.33
CA VAL A 126 1.09 14.12 -6.62
C VAL A 126 1.43 15.60 -6.74
N GLU A 127 0.49 16.48 -6.42
CA GLU A 127 0.73 17.93 -6.42
C GLU A 127 1.83 18.34 -5.43
N VAL A 128 1.92 17.69 -4.26
CA VAL A 128 3.02 17.91 -3.31
C VAL A 128 4.37 17.57 -3.95
N LEU A 129 4.50 16.40 -4.59
CA LEU A 129 5.75 16.01 -5.26
C LEU A 129 6.08 16.92 -6.44
N GLU A 130 5.11 17.27 -7.28
CA GLU A 130 5.29 18.17 -8.41
C GLU A 130 5.69 19.58 -7.95
N TRP A 131 5.12 20.05 -6.84
CA TRP A 131 5.45 21.35 -6.25
C TRP A 131 6.92 21.42 -5.82
N HIS A 132 7.43 20.39 -5.11
CA HIS A 132 8.83 20.31 -4.70
C HIS A 132 9.77 20.12 -5.89
N ALA A 133 9.43 19.24 -6.82
CA ALA A 133 10.24 19.01 -8.02
C ALA A 133 10.37 20.26 -8.90
N ALA A 134 9.35 21.15 -8.90
CA ALA A 134 9.40 22.39 -9.63
C ALA A 134 10.24 23.49 -8.93
N ARG A 135 10.24 23.54 -7.59
CA ARG A 135 10.89 24.61 -6.81
C ARG A 135 12.30 24.26 -6.33
N GLN A 136 12.55 23.00 -6.07
CA GLN A 136 13.82 22.53 -5.52
C GLN A 136 14.21 21.14 -6.10
N PRO A 137 14.35 21.07 -7.44
CA PRO A 137 14.51 19.80 -8.16
C PRO A 137 15.68 18.97 -7.68
N GLU A 138 16.82 19.60 -7.41
CA GLU A 138 18.07 18.93 -7.03
C GLU A 138 18.21 18.69 -5.51
N ARG A 139 17.24 19.13 -4.70
CA ARG A 139 17.29 18.88 -3.27
C ARG A 139 17.06 17.40 -3.00
N ASP A 140 17.94 16.80 -2.21
CA ASP A 140 17.81 15.42 -1.77
C ASP A 140 16.59 15.28 -0.86
N HIS A 141 15.67 14.41 -1.28
CA HIS A 141 14.49 14.06 -0.52
C HIS A 141 14.74 12.82 0.35
N VAL A 142 15.34 11.79 -0.24
CA VAL A 142 15.63 10.53 0.46
C VAL A 142 17.09 10.16 0.29
N VAL A 143 17.74 9.82 1.39
CA VAL A 143 19.07 9.19 1.42
C VAL A 143 18.88 7.76 1.89
N PHE A 144 19.16 6.79 1.02
CA PHE A 144 19.16 5.38 1.39
C PHE A 144 20.46 5.08 2.12
N TYR A 145 20.31 4.65 3.37
CA TYR A 145 21.42 4.36 4.24
C TYR A 145 21.71 2.85 4.26
N ASP A 146 22.82 2.47 3.67
CA ASP A 146 23.41 1.14 3.80
C ASP A 146 24.90 1.26 4.14
N GLU A 147 25.32 0.63 5.22
CA GLU A 147 26.72 0.67 5.67
C GLU A 147 27.67 -0.04 4.69
N LYS A 148 27.16 -0.77 3.68
CA LYS A 148 27.97 -1.56 2.75
C LYS A 148 28.02 -0.98 1.35
N ASP A 149 26.87 -0.61 0.82
CA ASP A 149 26.71 -0.23 -0.58
C ASP A 149 26.86 1.29 -0.80
N GLY A 150 27.19 2.02 0.28
CA GLY A 150 27.28 3.48 0.25
C GLY A 150 25.93 4.15 0.27
N GLU A 151 25.97 5.47 0.20
CA GLU A 151 24.76 6.31 0.23
C GLU A 151 24.22 6.53 -1.18
N GLN A 152 22.94 6.27 -1.37
CA GLN A 152 22.23 6.65 -2.59
C GLN A 152 21.24 7.75 -2.26
N ALA A 153 21.46 8.95 -2.80
CA ALA A 153 20.53 10.07 -2.66
C ALA A 153 19.51 10.07 -3.82
N LEU A 154 18.29 10.47 -3.50
CA LEU A 154 17.18 10.60 -4.44
C LEU A 154 16.57 12.00 -4.30
N SER A 155 16.74 12.83 -5.32
CA SER A 155 16.17 14.17 -5.35
C SER A 155 14.68 14.16 -5.72
N TYR A 156 13.98 15.28 -5.49
CA TYR A 156 12.56 15.43 -5.87
C TYR A 156 12.36 15.28 -7.38
N ALA A 157 13.23 15.86 -8.19
CA ALA A 157 13.14 15.75 -9.65
C ALA A 157 13.35 14.30 -10.12
N ALA A 158 14.35 13.63 -9.55
CA ALA A 158 14.64 12.23 -9.88
C ALA A 158 13.46 11.31 -9.50
N LEU A 159 12.89 11.49 -8.30
CA LEU A 159 11.71 10.72 -7.88
C LEU A 159 10.53 10.92 -8.84
N LEU A 160 10.22 12.17 -9.21
CA LEU A 160 9.13 12.47 -10.14
C LEU A 160 9.40 11.87 -11.54
N GLN A 161 10.64 11.95 -12.02
CA GLN A 161 11.03 11.36 -13.32
C GLN A 161 10.85 9.83 -13.31
N HIS A 162 11.38 9.15 -12.30
CA HIS A 162 11.19 7.70 -12.15
C HIS A 162 9.71 7.32 -12.06
N ALA A 163 8.92 8.06 -11.28
CA ALA A 163 7.49 7.83 -11.16
C ALA A 163 6.75 8.00 -12.50
N ARG A 164 7.10 9.00 -13.30
CA ARG A 164 6.53 9.22 -14.64
C ARG A 164 6.87 8.08 -15.61
N ARG A 165 8.08 7.52 -15.54
CA ARG A 165 8.48 6.36 -16.34
C ARG A 165 7.67 5.12 -15.99
N ILE A 166 7.48 4.85 -14.68
CA ILE A 166 6.63 3.76 -14.19
C ILE A 166 5.16 3.98 -14.62
N ALA A 167 4.64 5.19 -14.49
CA ALA A 167 3.27 5.53 -14.93
C ALA A 167 3.06 5.25 -16.42
N ALA A 168 4.02 5.63 -17.26
CA ALA A 168 3.98 5.35 -18.70
C ALA A 168 3.94 3.83 -18.98
N GLY A 169 4.71 3.03 -18.23
CA GLY A 169 4.67 1.58 -18.29
C GLY A 169 3.31 1.00 -17.90
N LEU A 170 2.72 1.49 -16.80
CA LEU A 170 1.40 1.06 -16.33
C LEU A 170 0.29 1.36 -17.34
N LEU A 171 0.31 2.55 -17.91
CA LEU A 171 -0.64 2.93 -18.98
C LEU A 171 -0.43 2.06 -20.22
N ALA A 172 0.83 1.71 -20.54
CA ALA A 172 1.14 0.78 -21.62
C ALA A 172 0.63 -0.65 -21.36
N GLU A 173 0.63 -1.11 -20.11
CA GLU A 173 0.00 -2.38 -19.68
C GLU A 173 -1.53 -2.30 -19.63
N GLY A 174 -2.11 -1.15 -19.92
CA GLY A 174 -3.55 -0.95 -20.00
C GLY A 174 -4.23 -0.80 -18.65
N VAL A 175 -3.52 -0.23 -17.67
CA VAL A 175 -4.10 0.19 -16.41
C VAL A 175 -5.08 1.34 -16.65
N GLU A 176 -6.21 1.31 -15.96
CA GLU A 176 -7.27 2.32 -16.03
C GLU A 176 -7.37 3.06 -14.68
N PRO A 177 -7.81 4.31 -14.66
CA PRO A 177 -8.04 5.06 -13.43
C PRO A 177 -8.92 4.30 -12.44
N LYS A 178 -8.63 4.46 -11.14
CA LYS A 178 -9.30 3.80 -10.02
C LYS A 178 -9.12 2.28 -9.93
N GLN A 179 -8.35 1.66 -10.84
CA GLN A 179 -7.93 0.27 -10.65
C GLN A 179 -6.89 0.18 -9.55
N THR A 180 -6.95 -0.89 -8.78
CA THR A 180 -6.00 -1.12 -7.69
C THR A 180 -4.79 -1.92 -8.19
N ILE A 181 -3.60 -1.53 -7.72
CA ILE A 181 -2.32 -2.16 -8.06
C ILE A 181 -1.57 -2.49 -6.77
N ALA A 182 -1.22 -3.76 -6.59
CA ALA A 182 -0.46 -4.18 -5.44
C ALA A 182 1.02 -3.84 -5.58
N LEU A 183 1.62 -3.30 -4.53
CA LEU A 183 3.04 -3.01 -4.41
C LEU A 183 3.67 -4.02 -3.44
N MET A 184 4.42 -4.98 -3.96
CA MET A 184 5.15 -5.99 -3.19
C MET A 184 6.66 -5.80 -3.42
N LEU A 185 7.17 -4.67 -3.00
CA LEU A 185 8.55 -4.24 -3.19
C LEU A 185 9.25 -4.04 -1.84
N PRO A 186 10.56 -4.28 -1.75
CA PRO A 186 11.37 -3.89 -0.62
C PRO A 186 11.47 -2.36 -0.51
N THR A 187 11.95 -1.87 0.63
CA THR A 187 12.28 -0.45 0.81
C THR A 187 13.40 -0.05 -0.13
N GLY A 188 13.16 0.94 -1.01
CA GLY A 188 14.13 1.39 -2.01
C GLY A 188 13.51 2.38 -2.99
N VAL A 189 14.33 2.90 -3.92
CA VAL A 189 13.92 3.84 -4.98
C VAL A 189 12.72 3.32 -5.77
N GLU A 190 12.75 2.03 -6.12
CA GLU A 190 11.71 1.37 -6.92
C GLU A 190 10.35 1.38 -6.23
N TYR A 191 10.32 1.23 -4.88
CA TYR A 191 9.08 1.33 -4.11
C TYR A 191 8.49 2.74 -4.21
N LEU A 192 9.33 3.75 -3.96
CA LEU A 192 8.91 5.16 -3.96
C LEU A 192 8.42 5.59 -5.34
N ALA A 193 9.18 5.26 -6.38
CA ALA A 193 8.83 5.55 -7.76
C ALA A 193 7.56 4.81 -8.21
N SER A 194 7.40 3.54 -7.83
CA SER A 194 6.21 2.75 -8.17
C SER A 194 4.96 3.28 -7.47
N PHE A 195 5.06 3.72 -6.21
CA PHE A 195 3.93 4.29 -5.48
C PHE A 195 3.39 5.54 -6.20
N PHE A 196 4.25 6.51 -6.52
CA PHE A 196 3.85 7.70 -7.27
C PHE A 196 3.51 7.39 -8.72
N GLY A 197 4.18 6.41 -9.35
CA GLY A 197 3.85 5.96 -10.70
C GLY A 197 2.43 5.42 -10.80
N VAL A 198 1.97 4.69 -9.80
CA VAL A 198 0.58 4.21 -9.73
C VAL A 198 -0.40 5.37 -9.58
N LEU A 199 -0.10 6.35 -8.70
CA LEU A 199 -0.93 7.56 -8.53
C LEU A 199 -1.00 8.39 -9.80
N LEU A 200 0.14 8.62 -10.46
CA LEU A 200 0.22 9.35 -11.74
C LEU A 200 -0.57 8.66 -12.85
N ALA A 201 -0.62 7.32 -12.86
CA ALA A 201 -1.46 6.56 -13.78
C ALA A 201 -2.96 6.63 -13.43
N GLY A 202 -3.34 7.34 -12.35
CA GLY A 202 -4.71 7.43 -11.87
C GLY A 202 -5.20 6.18 -11.16
N ALA A 203 -4.32 5.24 -10.87
CA ALA A 203 -4.63 3.99 -10.18
C ALA A 203 -4.39 4.12 -8.66
N VAL A 204 -4.83 3.12 -7.91
CA VAL A 204 -4.79 3.12 -6.44
C VAL A 204 -3.76 2.11 -5.95
N PRO A 205 -2.67 2.53 -5.29
CA PRO A 205 -1.69 1.63 -4.71
C PRO A 205 -2.29 0.80 -3.56
N VAL A 206 -1.86 -0.46 -3.48
CA VAL A 206 -2.16 -1.37 -2.37
C VAL A 206 -0.82 -1.91 -1.84
N PRO A 207 -0.20 -1.25 -0.86
CA PRO A 207 1.03 -1.71 -0.25
C PRO A 207 0.86 -3.06 0.44
N ILE A 208 1.70 -4.03 0.09
CA ILE A 208 1.78 -5.34 0.73
C ILE A 208 3.24 -5.72 0.96
N TYR A 209 3.49 -6.51 1.99
CA TYR A 209 4.87 -6.90 2.28
C TYR A 209 5.34 -8.11 1.46
N PRO A 210 6.61 -8.14 1.00
CA PRO A 210 7.19 -9.31 0.37
C PRO A 210 7.33 -10.47 1.37
N PRO A 211 7.37 -11.75 0.90
CA PRO A 211 7.54 -12.90 1.79
C PRO A 211 8.91 -12.84 2.47
N ALA A 212 8.91 -12.68 3.79
CA ALA A 212 10.15 -12.61 4.56
C ALA A 212 10.83 -13.98 4.74
N ARG A 213 10.10 -15.10 4.60
CA ARG A 213 10.61 -16.46 4.81
C ARG A 213 9.87 -17.50 3.97
N LEU A 214 10.61 -18.38 3.35
CA LEU A 214 10.05 -19.51 2.58
C LEU A 214 9.24 -20.49 3.47
N SER A 215 9.56 -20.62 4.75
CA SER A 215 8.84 -21.48 5.70
C SER A 215 7.41 -20.99 6.03
N GLN A 216 7.09 -19.73 5.76
CA GLN A 216 5.79 -19.11 6.00
C GLN A 216 5.04 -18.77 4.70
N ILE A 217 5.52 -19.30 3.56
CA ILE A 217 5.01 -18.92 2.24
C ILE A 217 3.52 -19.25 2.07
N GLU A 218 3.04 -20.36 2.66
CA GLU A 218 1.63 -20.78 2.56
C GLU A 218 0.70 -19.80 3.29
N GLU A 219 1.06 -19.41 4.51
CA GLU A 219 0.29 -18.41 5.27
C GLU A 219 0.35 -17.03 4.59
N HIS A 220 1.51 -16.68 4.07
CA HIS A 220 1.72 -15.45 3.29
C HIS A 220 0.81 -15.45 2.06
N LEU A 221 0.83 -16.51 1.25
CA LEU A 221 -0.01 -16.65 0.06
C LEU A 221 -1.51 -16.63 0.40
N ALA A 222 -1.94 -17.34 1.45
CA ALA A 222 -3.33 -17.35 1.88
C ALA A 222 -3.81 -15.95 2.31
N ARG A 223 -2.98 -15.20 3.02
CA ARG A 223 -3.31 -13.85 3.47
C ARG A 223 -3.31 -12.86 2.31
N HIS A 224 -2.22 -12.82 1.51
CA HIS A 224 -2.09 -11.88 0.41
C HIS A 224 -3.07 -12.19 -0.73
N GLY A 225 -3.39 -13.46 -0.95
CA GLY A 225 -4.46 -13.86 -1.86
C GLY A 225 -5.81 -13.26 -1.47
N ARG A 226 -6.17 -13.25 -0.18
CA ARG A 226 -7.40 -12.60 0.31
C ARG A 226 -7.34 -11.08 0.17
N ILE A 227 -6.18 -10.45 0.44
CA ILE A 227 -5.99 -9.01 0.24
C ILE A 227 -6.19 -8.65 -1.23
N LEU A 228 -5.51 -9.34 -2.14
CA LEU A 228 -5.59 -9.07 -3.58
C LEU A 228 -6.99 -9.33 -4.14
N ALA A 229 -7.67 -10.37 -3.66
CA ALA A 229 -9.05 -10.66 -4.05
C ALA A 229 -10.03 -9.58 -3.57
N ASN A 230 -9.93 -9.12 -2.32
CA ASN A 230 -10.74 -8.02 -1.79
C ASN A 230 -10.42 -6.71 -2.50
N ALA A 231 -9.14 -6.37 -2.67
CA ALA A 231 -8.70 -5.20 -3.41
C ALA A 231 -9.16 -5.23 -4.87
N GLY A 232 -9.27 -6.42 -5.47
CA GLY A 232 -9.50 -6.58 -6.89
C GLY A 232 -8.30 -6.10 -7.70
N ALA A 233 -7.08 -6.29 -7.16
CA ALA A 233 -5.85 -5.82 -7.78
C ALA A 233 -5.66 -6.41 -9.18
N VAL A 234 -5.41 -5.54 -10.16
CA VAL A 234 -5.27 -5.95 -11.57
C VAL A 234 -3.83 -6.30 -11.95
N LEU A 235 -2.88 -5.69 -11.27
CA LEU A 235 -1.43 -5.94 -11.41
C LEU A 235 -0.79 -6.01 -10.03
N ILE A 236 0.35 -6.70 -9.97
CA ILE A 236 1.26 -6.66 -8.82
C ILE A 236 2.65 -6.25 -9.31
N ILE A 237 3.21 -5.21 -8.69
CA ILE A 237 4.58 -4.77 -8.95
C ILE A 237 5.46 -5.42 -7.90
N THR A 238 6.49 -6.15 -8.33
CA THR A 238 7.36 -6.91 -7.44
C THR A 238 8.79 -7.03 -8.00
N VAL A 239 9.69 -7.58 -7.21
CA VAL A 239 11.07 -7.87 -7.64
C VAL A 239 11.14 -9.18 -8.45
N PRO A 240 12.15 -9.38 -9.32
CA PRO A 240 12.30 -10.59 -10.15
C PRO A 240 12.24 -11.88 -9.32
N GLU A 241 12.88 -11.92 -8.16
CA GLU A 241 12.94 -13.08 -7.26
C GLU A 241 11.57 -13.48 -6.70
N ALA A 242 10.67 -12.53 -6.53
CA ALA A 242 9.33 -12.76 -6.01
C ALA A 242 8.26 -12.96 -7.11
N GLN A 243 8.59 -12.85 -8.40
CA GLN A 243 7.63 -13.05 -9.50
C GLN A 243 7.00 -14.45 -9.49
N GLY A 244 7.78 -15.47 -9.09
CA GLY A 244 7.26 -16.83 -8.92
C GLY A 244 6.14 -16.91 -7.87
N VAL A 245 6.34 -16.26 -6.73
CA VAL A 245 5.34 -16.17 -5.65
C VAL A 245 4.14 -15.33 -6.07
N ALA A 246 4.37 -14.20 -6.74
CA ALA A 246 3.31 -13.34 -7.26
C ALA A 246 2.43 -14.07 -8.30
N SER A 247 3.02 -14.92 -9.13
CA SER A 247 2.28 -15.75 -10.09
C SER A 247 1.37 -16.78 -9.42
N LEU A 248 1.75 -17.30 -8.24
CA LEU A 248 0.89 -18.17 -7.43
C LEU A 248 -0.32 -17.42 -6.87
N LEU A 249 -0.16 -16.15 -6.49
CA LEU A 249 -1.25 -15.31 -6.00
C LEU A 249 -2.34 -15.09 -7.06
N ALA A 250 -2.02 -15.10 -8.33
CA ALA A 250 -2.99 -15.00 -9.42
C ALA A 250 -4.01 -16.16 -9.43
N THR A 251 -3.70 -17.30 -8.82
CA THR A 251 -4.63 -18.44 -8.71
C THR A 251 -5.79 -18.17 -7.76
N VAL A 252 -5.58 -17.32 -6.76
CA VAL A 252 -6.54 -17.01 -5.70
C VAL A 252 -7.12 -15.58 -5.81
N ALA A 253 -6.56 -14.75 -6.68
CA ALA A 253 -7.01 -13.39 -6.96
C ALA A 253 -7.43 -13.25 -8.44
N PRO A 254 -8.72 -13.50 -8.77
CA PRO A 254 -9.18 -13.59 -10.18
C PRO A 254 -9.01 -12.31 -11.01
N ALA A 255 -8.95 -11.14 -10.38
CA ALA A 255 -8.73 -9.86 -11.05
C ALA A 255 -7.27 -9.65 -11.47
N LEU A 256 -6.32 -10.34 -10.84
CA LEU A 256 -4.88 -10.20 -11.10
C LEU A 256 -4.51 -10.76 -12.47
N ARG A 257 -4.11 -9.88 -13.38
CA ARG A 257 -3.78 -10.22 -14.78
C ARG A 257 -2.33 -10.62 -14.96
N LYS A 258 -1.40 -9.94 -14.24
CA LYS A 258 0.04 -10.07 -14.45
C LYS A 258 0.82 -9.60 -13.23
N SER A 259 1.97 -10.21 -12.98
CA SER A 259 3.04 -9.64 -12.15
C SER A 259 4.07 -8.96 -13.05
N VAL A 260 4.56 -7.81 -12.63
CA VAL A 260 5.54 -7.02 -13.38
C VAL A 260 6.62 -6.50 -12.43
N THR A 261 7.81 -6.24 -12.97
CA THR A 261 8.89 -5.57 -12.23
C THR A 261 8.93 -4.09 -12.57
N PRO A 262 9.51 -3.22 -11.72
CA PRO A 262 9.75 -1.83 -12.05
C PRO A 262 10.52 -1.64 -13.37
N ALA A 263 11.53 -2.49 -13.64
CA ALA A 263 12.31 -2.47 -14.89
C ALA A 263 11.45 -2.77 -16.13
N GLU A 264 10.46 -3.67 -16.04
CA GLU A 264 9.52 -3.94 -17.13
C GLU A 264 8.55 -2.77 -17.38
N LEU A 265 8.32 -1.93 -16.39
CA LEU A 265 7.46 -0.74 -16.46
C LEU A 265 8.25 0.51 -16.89
N ASP A 266 9.57 0.46 -16.85
CA ASP A 266 10.43 1.61 -17.16
C ASP A 266 10.33 1.97 -18.65
N ARG A 267 9.62 3.07 -18.96
CA ARG A 267 9.37 3.56 -20.31
C ARG A 267 9.55 5.06 -20.39
N GLU A 268 9.83 5.55 -21.61
CA GLU A 268 9.84 7.00 -21.84
C GLU A 268 8.55 7.65 -21.33
N PRO A 269 8.67 8.75 -20.59
CA PRO A 269 7.52 9.48 -20.07
C PRO A 269 6.57 9.89 -21.20
N MET A 270 5.28 9.75 -20.94
CA MET A 270 4.23 10.22 -21.84
C MET A 270 3.36 11.24 -21.11
N GLU A 271 2.63 12.05 -21.87
CA GLU A 271 1.67 12.98 -21.29
C GLU A 271 0.63 12.22 -20.45
N ILE A 272 0.59 12.51 -19.17
CA ILE A 272 -0.39 11.92 -18.22
C ILE A 272 -1.53 12.91 -18.06
N LEU A 273 -2.71 12.52 -18.52
CA LEU A 273 -3.90 13.38 -18.56
C LEU A 273 -4.77 13.26 -17.30
N HIS A 274 -4.60 12.19 -16.52
CA HIS A 274 -5.39 11.99 -15.29
C HIS A 274 -4.87 12.88 -14.17
N ARG A 275 -5.77 13.65 -13.55
CA ARG A 275 -5.52 14.37 -12.31
C ARG A 275 -6.48 13.88 -11.25
N ALA A 276 -5.93 13.40 -10.15
CA ALA A 276 -6.70 12.98 -9.00
C ALA A 276 -7.32 14.22 -8.31
N ALA A 277 -8.51 14.05 -7.75
CA ALA A 277 -9.13 15.01 -6.85
C ALA A 277 -8.78 14.71 -5.38
N ALA A 278 -8.95 15.68 -4.50
CA ALA A 278 -8.70 15.52 -3.07
C ALA A 278 -9.43 14.32 -2.45
N ASP A 279 -10.65 14.07 -2.90
CA ASP A 279 -11.53 12.99 -2.43
C ASP A 279 -11.30 11.63 -3.10
N ASP A 280 -10.44 11.56 -4.11
CA ASP A 280 -10.05 10.28 -4.72
C ASP A 280 -9.18 9.48 -3.75
N LEU A 281 -9.25 8.14 -3.87
CA LEU A 281 -8.42 7.25 -3.06
C LEU A 281 -6.95 7.43 -3.44
N ALA A 282 -6.13 7.82 -2.46
CA ALA A 282 -4.69 7.86 -2.60
C ALA A 282 -4.10 6.45 -2.48
N PHE A 283 -4.58 5.63 -1.53
CA PHE A 283 -4.23 4.22 -1.45
C PHE A 283 -5.18 3.46 -0.50
N VAL A 284 -5.08 2.13 -0.51
CA VAL A 284 -5.80 1.26 0.42
C VAL A 284 -4.80 0.58 1.35
N GLN A 285 -4.88 0.91 2.64
CA GLN A 285 -4.01 0.35 3.67
C GLN A 285 -4.64 -0.90 4.28
N TYR A 286 -4.06 -2.08 4.03
CA TYR A 286 -4.53 -3.31 4.65
C TYR A 286 -3.95 -3.50 6.04
N THR A 287 -4.83 -3.56 7.03
CA THR A 287 -4.46 -3.82 8.43
C THR A 287 -4.52 -5.30 8.75
N SER A 288 -3.70 -5.73 9.73
CA SER A 288 -3.71 -7.09 10.24
C SER A 288 -4.89 -7.31 11.19
N GLY A 289 -6.12 -7.35 10.67
CA GLY A 289 -7.30 -7.60 11.49
C GLY A 289 -7.13 -8.83 12.38
N SER A 290 -7.50 -8.72 13.66
CA SER A 290 -7.48 -9.83 14.63
C SER A 290 -8.41 -10.99 14.26
N THR A 291 -9.34 -10.78 13.33
CA THR A 291 -10.37 -11.74 12.88
C THR A 291 -9.96 -12.58 11.68
N GLY A 292 -8.72 -12.47 11.18
CA GLY A 292 -8.23 -13.23 10.02
C GLY A 292 -8.64 -12.69 8.67
N ASP A 293 -9.71 -11.90 8.54
CA ASP A 293 -10.10 -11.27 7.28
C ASP A 293 -9.42 -9.90 7.13
N PRO A 294 -8.75 -9.64 5.99
CA PRO A 294 -8.07 -8.37 5.76
C PRO A 294 -9.08 -7.23 5.62
N LYS A 295 -8.80 -6.11 6.29
CA LYS A 295 -9.56 -4.88 6.19
C LYS A 295 -8.72 -3.84 5.46
N GLY A 296 -9.16 -3.42 4.28
CA GLY A 296 -8.52 -2.36 3.51
C GLY A 296 -9.09 -1.00 3.91
N VAL A 297 -8.34 -0.23 4.68
CA VAL A 297 -8.72 1.14 5.06
C VAL A 297 -8.62 2.04 3.84
N MET A 298 -9.71 2.75 3.51
CA MET A 298 -9.76 3.69 2.40
C MET A 298 -9.17 5.03 2.82
N LEU A 299 -8.07 5.44 2.20
CA LEU A 299 -7.43 6.72 2.48
C LEU A 299 -7.43 7.61 1.24
N THR A 300 -8.10 8.76 1.33
CA THR A 300 -8.12 9.77 0.27
C THR A 300 -6.91 10.70 0.39
N HIS A 301 -6.60 11.42 -0.67
CA HIS A 301 -5.56 12.46 -0.63
C HIS A 301 -5.87 13.50 0.47
N ALA A 302 -7.13 13.90 0.60
CA ALA A 302 -7.57 14.83 1.64
C ALA A 302 -7.31 14.29 3.06
N ASN A 303 -7.63 13.01 3.33
CA ASN A 303 -7.36 12.40 4.64
C ASN A 303 -5.88 12.45 5.01
N LEU A 304 -5.03 12.07 4.06
CA LEU A 304 -3.58 12.01 4.27
C LEU A 304 -2.99 13.39 4.50
N LEU A 305 -3.31 14.36 3.63
CA LEU A 305 -2.81 15.73 3.77
C LEU A 305 -3.30 16.39 5.07
N ALA A 306 -4.55 16.14 5.47
CA ALA A 306 -5.07 16.63 6.75
C ALA A 306 -4.26 16.08 7.93
N ASN A 307 -3.93 14.77 7.93
CA ASN A 307 -3.13 14.16 8.99
C ASN A 307 -1.69 14.66 9.00
N ILE A 308 -1.05 14.71 7.84
CA ILE A 308 0.34 15.18 7.69
C ILE A 308 0.49 16.62 8.17
N ARG A 309 -0.44 17.51 7.79
CA ARG A 309 -0.48 18.91 8.24
C ARG A 309 -0.68 19.00 9.74
N ALA A 310 -1.65 18.26 10.30
CA ALA A 310 -1.94 18.25 11.72
C ALA A 310 -0.77 17.72 12.55
N LEU A 311 -0.11 16.65 12.11
CA LEU A 311 1.11 16.12 12.72
C LEU A 311 2.24 17.14 12.65
N GLY A 312 2.51 17.70 11.49
CA GLY A 312 3.57 18.69 11.31
C GLY A 312 3.39 19.91 12.21
N HIS A 313 2.16 20.40 12.33
CA HIS A 313 1.84 21.48 13.26
C HIS A 313 2.08 21.07 14.73
N ALA A 314 1.63 19.86 15.13
CA ALA A 314 1.78 19.38 16.51
C ALA A 314 3.24 19.18 16.91
N VAL A 315 4.11 18.74 15.97
CA VAL A 315 5.54 18.51 16.22
C VAL A 315 6.43 19.69 15.82
N LYS A 316 5.85 20.77 15.29
CA LYS A 316 6.58 21.91 14.72
C LYS A 316 7.62 21.46 13.70
N ALA A 317 7.16 20.62 12.74
CA ALA A 317 8.02 20.12 11.68
C ALA A 317 8.48 21.26 10.74
N SER A 318 9.74 21.20 10.35
CA SER A 318 10.34 22.17 9.43
C SER A 318 11.28 21.47 8.44
N SER A 319 11.68 22.19 7.39
CA SER A 319 12.66 21.69 6.41
C SER A 319 14.08 21.51 6.96
N GLU A 320 14.33 21.97 8.19
CA GLU A 320 15.60 21.78 8.92
C GLU A 320 15.64 20.44 9.68
N ASP A 321 14.48 19.83 9.91
CA ASP A 321 14.40 18.50 10.52
C ASP A 321 14.94 17.42 9.59
N VAL A 322 15.57 16.42 10.18
CA VAL A 322 16.01 15.20 9.49
C VAL A 322 15.28 14.01 10.08
N PHE A 323 14.49 13.32 9.28
CA PHE A 323 13.81 12.10 9.72
C PHE A 323 14.67 10.87 9.43
N VAL A 324 15.00 10.08 10.45
CA VAL A 324 15.71 8.80 10.28
C VAL A 324 14.73 7.65 10.49
N SER A 325 14.56 6.78 9.49
CA SER A 325 13.57 5.70 9.54
C SER A 325 14.10 4.37 9.02
N TRP A 326 13.80 3.31 9.74
CA TRP A 326 13.92 1.92 9.31
C TRP A 326 12.54 1.24 9.19
N LEU A 327 11.46 1.98 9.39
CA LEU A 327 10.12 1.44 9.35
C LEU A 327 9.73 0.97 7.94
N PRO A 328 9.03 -0.16 7.84
CA PRO A 328 8.60 -0.67 6.54
C PRO A 328 7.57 0.26 5.88
N LEU A 329 7.73 0.51 4.59
CA LEU A 329 6.86 1.38 3.80
C LEU A 329 5.48 0.78 3.49
N TYR A 330 5.25 -0.49 3.79
CA TYR A 330 3.91 -1.11 3.72
C TYR A 330 3.10 -0.91 5.02
N HIS A 331 3.65 -0.19 6.00
CA HIS A 331 2.98 0.16 7.26
C HIS A 331 2.76 1.67 7.34
N ASP A 332 1.61 2.10 7.89
CA ASP A 332 1.18 3.50 7.99
C ASP A 332 2.24 4.42 8.62
N MET A 333 2.87 4.01 9.72
CA MET A 333 3.89 4.79 10.42
C MET A 333 5.14 5.04 9.54
N GLY A 334 5.56 4.06 8.73
CA GLY A 334 6.67 4.20 7.79
C GLY A 334 6.28 4.95 6.52
N LEU A 335 5.11 4.63 5.96
CA LEU A 335 4.64 5.20 4.72
C LEU A 335 4.18 6.65 4.89
N ILE A 336 3.25 6.87 5.82
CA ILE A 336 2.62 8.19 6.01
C ILE A 336 3.47 9.04 6.95
N GLY A 337 3.77 8.51 8.15
CA GLY A 337 4.47 9.27 9.19
C GLY A 337 5.90 9.65 8.81
N ALA A 338 6.69 8.69 8.35
CA ALA A 338 8.07 8.96 7.98
C ALA A 338 8.20 9.53 6.57
N TRP A 339 7.76 8.80 5.52
CA TRP A 339 8.05 9.23 4.15
C TRP A 339 7.16 10.37 3.66
N LEU A 340 5.82 10.22 3.65
CA LEU A 340 4.94 11.26 3.11
C LEU A 340 4.96 12.53 3.98
N GLY A 341 5.18 12.38 5.31
CA GLY A 341 5.42 13.52 6.20
C GLY A 341 6.68 14.28 5.83
N SER A 342 7.79 13.57 5.60
CA SER A 342 9.06 14.16 5.15
C SER A 342 8.92 14.82 3.77
N LEU A 343 8.18 14.19 2.86
CA LEU A 343 7.87 14.76 1.54
C LEU A 343 7.17 16.11 1.65
N TYR A 344 6.09 16.17 2.43
CA TYR A 344 5.31 17.41 2.57
C TYR A 344 6.10 18.56 3.18
N HIS A 345 6.85 18.26 4.27
CA HIS A 345 7.60 19.29 5.02
C HIS A 345 9.00 19.58 4.48
N ALA A 346 9.36 19.03 3.32
CA ALA A 346 10.70 19.15 2.72
C ALA A 346 11.84 18.68 3.64
N MET A 347 11.57 17.76 4.57
CA MET A 347 12.55 17.17 5.46
C MET A 347 13.38 16.12 4.71
N PRO A 348 14.71 16.13 4.78
CA PRO A 348 15.53 15.00 4.39
C PRO A 348 15.11 13.74 5.15
N LEU A 349 14.88 12.64 4.41
CA LEU A 349 14.57 11.33 4.97
C LEU A 349 15.77 10.41 4.81
N VAL A 350 16.40 10.01 5.91
CA VAL A 350 17.39 8.94 5.93
C VAL A 350 16.67 7.61 6.13
N LEU A 351 16.65 6.81 5.10
CA LEU A 351 15.82 5.60 5.02
C LEU A 351 16.70 4.35 4.93
N MET A 352 16.54 3.43 5.86
CA MET A 352 17.17 2.12 5.83
C MET A 352 16.14 0.99 5.75
N SER A 353 16.58 -0.18 5.26
CA SER A 353 15.74 -1.37 5.26
C SER A 353 15.41 -1.83 6.68
N PRO A 354 14.18 -2.30 6.95
CA PRO A 354 13.88 -2.97 8.22
C PRO A 354 14.83 -4.15 8.54
N LEU A 355 15.33 -4.82 7.52
CA LEU A 355 16.28 -5.93 7.69
C LEU A 355 17.65 -5.43 8.15
N THR A 356 18.10 -4.27 7.71
CA THR A 356 19.33 -3.63 8.16
C THR A 356 19.27 -3.35 9.66
N PHE A 357 18.17 -2.75 10.15
CA PHE A 357 17.97 -2.53 11.59
C PHE A 357 17.92 -3.85 12.37
N LEU A 358 17.19 -4.85 11.89
CA LEU A 358 17.10 -6.14 12.58
C LEU A 358 18.44 -6.87 12.64
N ALA A 359 19.25 -6.77 11.59
CA ALA A 359 20.59 -7.35 11.53
C ALA A 359 21.58 -6.60 12.44
N ARG A 360 21.49 -5.28 12.47
CA ARG A 360 22.38 -4.40 13.24
C ARG A 360 21.60 -3.24 13.83
N PRO A 361 21.05 -3.42 15.05
CA PRO A 361 20.26 -2.35 15.68
C PRO A 361 21.05 -1.05 15.89
N ALA A 362 22.40 -1.11 16.03
CA ALA A 362 23.26 0.06 16.15
C ALA A 362 23.22 0.97 14.90
N SER A 363 22.97 0.43 13.71
CA SER A 363 22.88 1.21 12.46
C SER A 363 21.85 2.35 12.56
N TRP A 364 20.75 2.13 13.29
CA TRP A 364 19.76 3.17 13.55
C TRP A 364 20.32 4.36 14.33
N LEU A 365 21.07 4.07 15.42
CA LEU A 365 21.68 5.12 16.24
C LEU A 365 22.83 5.82 15.49
N ARG A 366 23.61 5.05 14.71
CA ARG A 366 24.68 5.61 13.87
C ARG A 366 24.13 6.55 12.81
N ALA A 367 23.05 6.17 12.14
CA ALA A 367 22.40 7.05 11.17
C ALA A 367 21.87 8.32 11.83
N ILE A 368 21.26 8.24 13.04
CA ILE A 368 20.83 9.44 13.78
C ILE A 368 22.03 10.33 14.12
N SER A 369 23.14 9.75 14.61
CA SER A 369 24.35 10.49 14.94
C SER A 369 24.98 11.12 13.70
N GLN A 370 25.17 10.35 12.63
CA GLN A 370 25.85 10.77 11.40
C GLN A 370 25.11 11.90 10.68
N TYR A 371 23.78 11.75 10.52
CA TYR A 371 22.95 12.73 9.80
C TYR A 371 22.32 13.78 10.70
N ARG A 372 22.70 13.83 11.99
CA ARG A 372 22.09 14.70 12.99
C ARG A 372 20.56 14.59 12.99
N GLY A 373 20.05 13.36 12.95
CA GLY A 373 18.62 13.05 12.90
C GLY A 373 17.88 13.72 14.06
N THR A 374 16.80 14.43 13.72
CA THR A 374 15.98 15.15 14.71
C THR A 374 14.71 14.40 15.07
N LEU A 375 14.16 13.64 14.13
CA LEU A 375 12.94 12.87 14.26
C LEU A 375 13.20 11.40 13.92
N SER A 376 12.63 10.51 14.72
CA SER A 376 12.59 9.09 14.37
C SER A 376 11.42 8.40 15.07
N ALA A 377 10.90 7.32 14.48
CA ALA A 377 9.77 6.58 15.02
C ALA A 377 10.09 5.08 15.08
N ALA A 378 9.65 4.43 16.15
CA ALA A 378 9.78 2.99 16.30
C ALA A 378 8.69 2.40 17.22
N PRO A 379 8.37 1.11 17.08
CA PRO A 379 7.64 0.37 18.09
C PRO A 379 8.47 0.17 19.37
N ASN A 380 7.81 -0.06 20.49
CA ASN A 380 8.44 -0.21 21.82
C ASN A 380 9.53 -1.28 21.86
N PHE A 381 9.35 -2.39 21.09
CA PHE A 381 10.35 -3.46 21.05
C PHE A 381 11.72 -2.99 20.56
N ALA A 382 11.78 -2.02 19.67
CA ALA A 382 13.05 -1.51 19.15
C ALA A 382 13.83 -0.74 20.21
N TYR A 383 13.12 0.10 20.97
CA TYR A 383 13.71 0.79 22.13
C TYR A 383 14.18 -0.20 23.20
N GLU A 384 13.38 -1.24 23.47
CA GLU A 384 13.77 -2.30 24.40
C GLU A 384 15.00 -3.09 23.91
N LEU A 385 15.06 -3.41 22.63
CA LEU A 385 16.18 -4.11 22.01
C LEU A 385 17.49 -3.33 22.20
N ILE A 386 17.48 -2.05 21.88
CA ILE A 386 18.63 -1.15 22.09
C ILE A 386 18.99 -1.07 23.59
N ALA A 387 18.02 -0.78 24.44
CA ALA A 387 18.24 -0.60 25.87
C ALA A 387 18.89 -1.82 26.55
N ARG A 388 18.55 -3.03 26.13
CA ARG A 388 18.96 -4.25 26.81
C ARG A 388 20.07 -5.04 26.15
N LYS A 389 20.19 -4.98 24.83
CA LYS A 389 21.06 -5.91 24.09
C LYS A 389 22.20 -5.27 23.32
N LEU A 390 22.17 -3.95 23.12
CA LEU A 390 23.26 -3.31 22.37
C LEU A 390 24.55 -3.36 23.21
N PRO A 391 25.70 -3.87 22.69
CA PRO A 391 26.97 -3.83 23.40
C PRO A 391 27.43 -2.38 23.71
N GLU A 392 28.10 -2.17 24.83
CA GLU A 392 28.60 -0.83 25.22
C GLU A 392 29.55 -0.24 24.18
N ALA A 393 30.37 -1.09 23.57
CA ALA A 393 31.31 -0.68 22.51
C ALA A 393 30.61 -0.04 21.29
N GLU A 394 29.33 -0.42 21.01
CA GLU A 394 28.56 0.13 19.90
C GLU A 394 28.01 1.55 20.19
N LEU A 395 28.09 2.00 21.45
CA LEU A 395 27.72 3.35 21.85
C LEU A 395 28.88 4.34 21.72
N ALA A 396 30.09 3.84 21.60
CA ALA A 396 31.28 4.69 21.53
C ALA A 396 31.25 5.59 20.28
N GLY A 397 31.48 6.89 20.48
CA GLY A 397 31.51 7.89 19.40
C GLY A 397 30.15 8.33 18.87
N LEU A 398 29.01 7.86 19.41
CA LEU A 398 27.71 8.34 19.04
C LEU A 398 27.42 9.71 19.68
N ASP A 399 26.71 10.57 18.95
CA ASP A 399 26.14 11.84 19.43
C ASP A 399 24.65 11.89 19.04
N LEU A 400 23.76 11.76 20.03
CA LEU A 400 22.31 11.74 19.85
C LEU A 400 21.63 13.04 20.30
N TRP A 401 22.40 14.10 20.53
CA TRP A 401 21.88 15.38 21.03
C TRP A 401 20.86 16.01 20.07
N SER A 402 20.99 15.80 18.77
CA SER A 402 20.06 16.31 17.75
C SER A 402 18.67 15.69 17.82
N TRP A 403 18.56 14.46 18.37
CA TRP A 403 17.31 13.71 18.38
C TRP A 403 16.27 14.33 19.33
N ARG A 404 15.40 15.18 18.77
CA ARG A 404 14.42 15.94 19.55
C ARG A 404 13.11 15.20 19.84
N LEU A 405 12.65 14.31 18.93
CA LEU A 405 11.46 13.50 19.12
C LEU A 405 11.71 12.04 18.72
N ALA A 406 11.58 11.15 19.69
CA ALA A 406 11.64 9.70 19.56
C ALA A 406 10.24 9.13 19.72
N PHE A 407 9.50 9.02 18.60
CA PHE A 407 8.12 8.54 18.62
C PHE A 407 8.07 7.05 18.96
N ASN A 408 7.35 6.71 20.02
CA ASN A 408 7.14 5.33 20.47
C ASN A 408 5.66 4.98 20.36
N GLY A 409 5.29 4.10 19.43
CA GLY A 409 3.89 3.78 19.15
C GLY A 409 3.70 2.48 18.38
N ALA A 410 2.54 2.33 17.77
CA ALA A 410 2.12 1.14 17.04
C ALA A 410 1.94 -0.14 17.88
N GLU A 411 2.43 -0.18 19.12
CA GLU A 411 2.21 -1.23 20.11
C GLU A 411 2.17 -0.63 21.52
N PRO A 412 1.78 -1.39 22.58
CA PRO A 412 1.74 -0.87 23.93
C PRO A 412 3.12 -0.34 24.37
N VAL A 413 3.14 0.89 24.83
CA VAL A 413 4.37 1.54 25.30
C VAL A 413 4.60 1.16 26.78
N ILE A 414 5.80 0.70 27.08
CA ILE A 414 6.18 0.20 28.42
C ILE A 414 6.97 1.27 29.17
N PRO A 415 6.52 1.78 30.33
CA PRO A 415 7.28 2.76 31.10
C PRO A 415 8.71 2.35 31.44
N ALA A 416 8.92 1.09 31.85
CA ALA A 416 10.25 0.57 32.14
C ALA A 416 11.20 0.56 30.92
N THR A 417 10.65 0.41 29.70
CA THR A 417 11.45 0.51 28.45
C THR A 417 11.87 1.95 28.21
N ILE A 418 10.96 2.91 28.43
CA ILE A 418 11.25 4.34 28.32
C ILE A 418 12.41 4.72 29.22
N GLU A 419 12.32 4.34 30.50
CA GLU A 419 13.31 4.64 31.52
C GLU A 419 14.67 4.01 31.20
N ALA A 420 14.70 2.70 30.90
CA ALA A 420 15.94 1.98 30.60
C ALA A 420 16.64 2.55 29.36
N PHE A 421 15.88 2.93 28.33
CA PHE A 421 16.43 3.54 27.13
C PHE A 421 17.03 4.92 27.40
N ALA A 422 16.31 5.77 28.13
CA ALA A 422 16.77 7.10 28.49
C ALA A 422 18.03 7.06 29.38
N GLN A 423 18.07 6.17 30.36
CA GLN A 423 19.22 5.98 31.27
C GLN A 423 20.46 5.53 30.46
N ARG A 424 20.29 4.55 29.59
CA ARG A 424 21.40 3.97 28.85
C ARG A 424 22.00 4.93 27.82
N LEU A 425 21.16 5.63 27.06
CA LEU A 425 21.65 6.51 25.99
C LEU A 425 21.86 7.96 26.43
N GLY A 426 21.62 8.26 27.70
CA GLY A 426 21.93 9.57 28.26
C GLY A 426 23.42 9.92 28.17
N SER A 427 24.30 8.92 28.27
CA SER A 427 25.76 9.09 28.16
C SER A 427 26.22 9.54 26.75
N VAL A 428 25.42 9.27 25.71
CA VAL A 428 25.68 9.64 24.30
C VAL A 428 24.74 10.75 23.81
N GLY A 429 24.17 11.54 24.73
CA GLY A 429 23.42 12.76 24.40
C GLY A 429 21.92 12.60 24.21
N PHE A 430 21.33 11.40 24.37
CA PHE A 430 19.89 11.23 24.30
C PHE A 430 19.20 11.85 25.50
N ARG A 431 18.20 12.70 25.24
CA ARG A 431 17.42 13.36 26.31
C ARG A 431 16.15 12.55 26.59
N GLY A 432 15.91 12.20 27.84
CA GLY A 432 14.69 11.48 28.25
C GLY A 432 13.40 12.22 27.86
N THR A 433 13.43 13.55 27.78
CA THR A 433 12.34 14.39 27.31
C THR A 433 12.02 14.22 25.81
N SER A 434 12.95 13.68 25.02
CA SER A 434 12.71 13.39 23.60
C SER A 434 11.81 12.17 23.39
N MET A 435 11.66 11.28 24.38
CA MET A 435 10.80 10.11 24.26
C MET A 435 9.31 10.56 24.19
N THR A 436 8.65 10.15 23.13
CA THR A 436 7.32 10.65 22.76
C THR A 436 6.37 9.47 22.51
N PRO A 437 5.67 8.96 23.55
CA PRO A 437 4.63 7.96 23.36
C PRO A 437 3.48 8.53 22.53
N VAL A 438 3.12 7.86 21.44
CA VAL A 438 2.09 8.34 20.51
C VAL A 438 1.02 7.29 20.27
N TYR A 439 -0.16 7.74 19.89
CA TYR A 439 -1.24 6.85 19.46
C TYR A 439 -1.77 7.23 18.09
N GLY A 440 -2.04 6.19 17.31
CA GLY A 440 -2.68 6.31 16.03
C GLY A 440 -3.09 4.97 15.44
N LEU A 441 -3.84 5.03 14.36
CA LEU A 441 -4.39 3.87 13.67
C LEU A 441 -4.62 4.22 12.20
N ALA A 442 -4.62 3.21 11.35
CA ALA A 442 -4.78 3.40 9.91
C ALA A 442 -6.13 4.05 9.56
N GLU A 443 -7.17 3.81 10.36
CA GLU A 443 -8.48 4.40 10.21
C GLU A 443 -8.49 5.94 10.43
N CYS A 444 -7.41 6.48 11.05
CA CYS A 444 -7.13 7.92 11.16
C CYS A 444 -5.89 8.32 10.33
N SER A 445 -5.68 7.70 9.18
CA SER A 445 -4.47 7.79 8.37
C SER A 445 -3.24 7.23 9.09
N VAL A 446 -2.68 7.92 10.09
CA VAL A 446 -1.60 7.39 10.96
C VAL A 446 -1.70 7.92 12.38
N GLY A 447 -1.66 9.23 12.60
CA GLY A 447 -1.62 9.83 13.93
C GLY A 447 -3.01 10.27 14.40
N LEU A 448 -3.30 10.10 15.69
CA LEU A 448 -4.50 10.62 16.33
C LEU A 448 -4.16 11.45 17.58
N ALA A 449 -3.21 11.02 18.39
CA ALA A 449 -2.81 11.72 19.61
C ALA A 449 -1.29 11.77 19.77
N ILE A 450 -0.82 12.92 20.27
CA ILE A 450 0.60 13.20 20.51
C ILE A 450 0.77 14.04 21.79
N PRO A 451 1.81 13.78 22.62
CA PRO A 451 2.09 14.59 23.80
C PRO A 451 2.50 16.02 23.44
N PRO A 452 2.24 17.00 24.34
CA PRO A 452 2.85 18.33 24.25
C PRO A 452 4.38 18.23 24.18
N LEU A 453 4.99 19.08 23.33
CA LEU A 453 6.44 19.12 23.14
C LEU A 453 7.18 19.55 24.42
N ASP A 454 8.44 19.19 24.52
CA ASP A 454 9.43 19.62 25.53
C ASP A 454 9.13 19.21 26.99
N ARG A 455 8.06 18.44 27.20
CA ARG A 455 7.68 17.98 28.54
C ARG A 455 8.25 16.59 28.89
N GLY A 456 8.43 15.76 27.86
CA GLY A 456 8.73 14.34 28.03
C GLY A 456 7.48 13.48 28.36
N PRO A 457 7.67 12.16 28.53
CA PRO A 457 6.58 11.23 28.78
C PRO A 457 5.94 11.45 30.14
N ARG A 458 4.61 11.52 30.21
CA ARG A 458 3.83 11.53 31.45
C ARG A 458 3.35 10.10 31.74
N ILE A 459 3.62 9.59 32.92
CA ILE A 459 3.19 8.27 33.37
C ILE A 459 2.17 8.44 34.50
N ASP A 460 0.98 7.89 34.32
CA ASP A 460 -0.06 7.86 35.35
C ASP A 460 0.07 6.58 36.18
N SER A 461 -0.03 6.67 37.49
CA SER A 461 -0.02 5.56 38.42
C SER A 461 -1.41 5.33 38.97
N ILE A 462 -2.01 4.18 38.66
CA ILE A 462 -3.41 3.88 38.99
C ILE A 462 -3.53 2.58 39.78
N ASP A 463 -4.58 2.47 40.60
CA ASP A 463 -4.88 1.26 41.35
C ASP A 463 -5.38 0.13 40.42
N ARG A 464 -4.64 -0.95 40.37
CA ARG A 464 -4.90 -2.12 39.51
C ARG A 464 -6.20 -2.83 39.87
N GLU A 465 -6.57 -2.93 41.11
CA GLU A 465 -7.79 -3.63 41.53
C GLU A 465 -9.05 -2.86 41.15
N ARG A 466 -9.07 -1.56 41.40
CA ARG A 466 -10.17 -0.69 41.00
C ARG A 466 -10.32 -0.58 39.50
N PHE A 467 -9.17 -0.53 38.80
CA PHE A 467 -9.15 -0.57 37.35
C PHE A 467 -9.78 -1.87 36.80
N ALA A 468 -9.38 -3.02 37.34
CA ALA A 468 -9.87 -4.34 36.83
C ALA A 468 -11.35 -4.58 37.16
N ARG A 469 -11.83 -4.13 38.35
CA ARG A 469 -13.19 -4.40 38.79
C ARG A 469 -14.21 -3.32 38.41
N GLU A 470 -13.81 -2.05 38.52
CA GLU A 470 -14.73 -0.90 38.42
C GLU A 470 -14.52 -0.12 37.12
N ARG A 471 -13.52 -0.47 36.30
CA ARG A 471 -13.08 0.32 35.14
C ARG A 471 -12.79 1.78 35.53
N LEU A 472 -12.15 1.97 36.69
CA LEU A 472 -11.80 3.28 37.25
C LEU A 472 -10.28 3.39 37.38
N ALA A 473 -9.68 4.36 36.72
CA ALA A 473 -8.26 4.69 36.81
C ALA A 473 -8.01 5.60 38.03
N GLU A 474 -8.15 5.06 39.22
CA GLU A 474 -7.94 5.80 40.47
C GLU A 474 -6.45 5.98 40.74
N PRO A 475 -5.97 7.20 41.00
CA PRO A 475 -4.56 7.44 41.27
C PRO A 475 -4.10 6.77 42.56
N ILE A 476 -2.89 6.20 42.55
CA ILE A 476 -2.24 5.56 43.67
C ILE A 476 -0.73 5.91 43.68
N ASP A 477 -0.08 5.77 44.82
CA ASP A 477 1.37 5.95 44.92
C ASP A 477 2.10 5.00 43.98
N PRO A 478 3.05 5.48 43.15
CA PRO A 478 3.80 4.64 42.18
C PRO A 478 4.59 3.49 42.83
N GLY A 479 4.92 3.61 44.14
CA GLY A 479 5.60 2.57 44.92
C GLY A 479 4.67 1.51 45.52
N ALA A 480 3.35 1.66 45.39
CA ALA A 480 2.38 0.69 45.91
C ALA A 480 2.44 -0.62 45.12
N VAL A 481 2.21 -1.76 45.82
CA VAL A 481 2.25 -3.10 45.20
C VAL A 481 1.15 -3.24 44.14
N SER A 482 0.00 -2.59 44.32
CA SER A 482 -1.11 -2.60 43.35
C SER A 482 -0.97 -1.54 42.26
N ALA A 483 0.13 -0.77 42.20
CA ALA A 483 0.29 0.26 41.18
C ALA A 483 0.43 -0.34 39.76
N MET A 484 -0.33 0.24 38.83
CA MET A 484 -0.23 0.02 37.40
C MET A 484 0.19 1.33 36.74
N LEU A 485 1.25 1.31 35.96
CA LEU A 485 1.82 2.48 35.29
C LEU A 485 1.35 2.55 33.85
N VAL A 486 0.65 3.64 33.47
CA VAL A 486 0.11 3.83 32.13
C VAL A 486 0.68 5.12 31.53
N PRO A 487 1.39 5.05 30.39
CA PRO A 487 1.92 6.26 29.75
C PRO A 487 0.82 7.02 29.01
N SER A 488 0.87 8.34 29.08
CA SER A 488 0.06 9.23 28.26
C SER A 488 0.51 9.18 26.81
N CYS A 489 -0.45 9.06 25.88
CA CYS A 489 -0.25 9.27 24.45
C CYS A 489 -0.51 10.71 24.02
N GLY A 490 -0.78 11.62 24.96
CA GLY A 490 -1.00 13.04 24.70
C GLY A 490 -2.43 13.40 24.32
N ARG A 491 -2.56 14.48 23.57
CA ARG A 491 -3.84 15.10 23.17
C ARG A 491 -4.16 14.82 21.72
N ALA A 492 -5.44 14.95 21.36
CA ALA A 492 -5.87 14.85 19.97
C ALA A 492 -5.11 15.84 19.08
N LEU A 493 -4.79 15.41 17.85
CA LEU A 493 -4.20 16.29 16.85
C LEU A 493 -5.13 17.47 16.51
N PRO A 494 -4.61 18.62 16.08
CA PRO A 494 -5.43 19.74 15.63
C PRO A 494 -6.50 19.32 14.63
N GLY A 495 -7.73 19.78 14.86
CA GLY A 495 -8.90 19.43 14.02
C GLY A 495 -9.48 18.04 14.28
N HIS A 496 -8.94 17.27 15.24
CA HIS A 496 -9.45 15.95 15.63
C HIS A 496 -10.04 16.01 17.04
N GLU A 497 -10.98 15.13 17.27
CA GLU A 497 -11.65 14.98 18.55
C GLU A 497 -11.60 13.50 18.99
N MET A 498 -11.47 13.30 20.28
CA MET A 498 -11.51 11.99 20.94
C MET A 498 -12.53 12.02 22.07
N ARG A 499 -13.23 10.91 22.27
CA ARG A 499 -14.09 10.69 23.44
C ARG A 499 -14.00 9.25 23.92
N VAL A 500 -14.25 9.03 25.19
CA VAL A 500 -14.34 7.69 25.76
C VAL A 500 -15.80 7.43 26.13
N VAL A 501 -16.35 6.30 25.69
CA VAL A 501 -17.78 6.00 25.83
C VAL A 501 -18.01 4.63 26.49
N ASP A 502 -19.20 4.48 27.07
CA ASP A 502 -19.69 3.19 27.58
C ASP A 502 -20.16 2.26 26.44
N ASP A 503 -20.78 1.12 26.80
CA ASP A 503 -21.30 0.16 25.83
C ASP A 503 -22.56 0.65 25.07
N PHE A 504 -23.15 1.80 25.50
CA PHE A 504 -24.31 2.47 24.88
C PHE A 504 -23.94 3.75 24.14
N ASP A 505 -22.65 3.98 23.91
CA ASP A 505 -22.08 5.18 23.27
C ASP A 505 -22.28 6.50 24.06
N HIS A 506 -22.57 6.43 25.38
CA HIS A 506 -22.59 7.63 26.25
C HIS A 506 -21.18 8.00 26.70
N GLU A 507 -20.85 9.27 26.63
CA GLU A 507 -19.54 9.78 27.03
C GLU A 507 -19.31 9.60 28.52
N LEU A 508 -18.13 9.10 28.88
CA LEU A 508 -17.73 8.83 30.24
C LEU A 508 -16.94 10.02 30.84
N ALA A 509 -17.04 10.18 32.12
CA ALA A 509 -16.22 11.14 32.86
C ALA A 509 -14.73 10.75 32.82
N GLU A 510 -13.84 11.71 33.06
CA GLU A 510 -12.41 11.46 33.18
C GLU A 510 -12.10 10.30 34.14
N ARG A 511 -11.00 9.58 33.84
CA ARG A 511 -10.55 8.41 34.58
C ARG A 511 -11.48 7.19 34.53
N ARG A 512 -12.60 7.26 33.82
CA ARG A 512 -13.44 6.10 33.51
C ARG A 512 -12.96 5.43 32.22
N VAL A 513 -12.75 4.12 32.30
CA VAL A 513 -12.28 3.31 31.17
C VAL A 513 -13.46 2.88 30.30
N GLY A 514 -13.40 3.22 29.02
CA GLY A 514 -14.39 2.87 28.03
C GLY A 514 -13.82 2.70 26.63
N LYS A 515 -14.69 2.58 25.65
CA LYS A 515 -14.30 2.49 24.24
C LYS A 515 -13.86 3.86 23.74
N LEU A 516 -12.71 3.89 23.09
CA LEU A 516 -12.20 5.11 22.45
C LEU A 516 -12.88 5.32 21.10
N GLN A 517 -13.52 6.46 20.93
CA GLN A 517 -14.06 6.93 19.68
C GLN A 517 -13.37 8.22 19.25
N PHE A 518 -13.27 8.43 17.94
CA PHE A 518 -12.63 9.62 17.37
C PHE A 518 -13.36 10.11 16.12
N ARG A 519 -13.12 11.38 15.77
CA ARG A 519 -13.52 11.98 14.50
C ARG A 519 -12.53 13.05 14.08
N GLY A 520 -12.47 13.37 12.80
CA GLY A 520 -11.58 14.40 12.26
C GLY A 520 -11.41 14.30 10.76
N PRO A 521 -10.74 15.26 10.14
CA PRO A 521 -10.58 15.32 8.69
C PRO A 521 -9.73 14.19 8.11
N SER A 522 -8.87 13.56 8.92
CA SER A 522 -8.05 12.42 8.49
C SER A 522 -8.71 11.05 8.71
N ALA A 523 -9.95 11.03 9.26
CA ALA A 523 -10.69 9.80 9.47
C ALA A 523 -11.14 9.17 8.14
N THR A 524 -10.97 7.86 8.01
CA THR A 524 -11.39 7.10 6.83
C THR A 524 -12.90 7.16 6.62
N ARG A 525 -13.33 7.00 5.36
CA ARG A 525 -14.74 6.79 5.01
C ARG A 525 -15.18 5.34 5.20
N GLY A 526 -14.28 4.42 5.58
CA GLY A 526 -14.58 3.03 5.84
C GLY A 526 -13.60 2.04 5.24
N TYR A 527 -14.03 0.79 5.11
CA TYR A 527 -13.23 -0.30 4.60
C TYR A 527 -13.59 -0.65 3.15
N PHE A 528 -12.59 -0.76 2.31
CA PHE A 528 -12.73 -1.03 0.89
C PHE A 528 -13.48 -2.34 0.63
N ARG A 529 -14.62 -2.26 -0.09
CA ARG A 529 -15.50 -3.38 -0.42
C ARG A 529 -15.90 -4.22 0.80
N ASN A 530 -16.16 -3.54 1.93
CA ASN A 530 -16.58 -4.20 3.18
C ASN A 530 -17.55 -3.31 3.96
N ASP A 531 -18.79 -3.21 3.47
CA ASP A 531 -19.83 -2.35 4.04
C ASP A 531 -20.24 -2.78 5.46
N ASP A 532 -20.19 -4.10 5.76
CA ASP A 532 -20.53 -4.61 7.09
C ASP A 532 -19.51 -4.17 8.16
N ALA A 533 -18.22 -4.22 7.81
CA ALA A 533 -17.18 -3.71 8.70
C ALA A 533 -17.23 -2.19 8.81
N THR A 534 -17.57 -1.49 7.72
CA THR A 534 -17.74 -0.03 7.71
C THR A 534 -18.88 0.40 8.62
N ARG A 535 -20.06 -0.26 8.56
CA ARG A 535 -21.18 0.04 9.48
C ARG A 535 -20.82 -0.19 10.96
N LYS A 536 -19.99 -1.19 11.25
CA LYS A 536 -19.52 -1.44 12.62
C LYS A 536 -18.50 -0.42 13.12
N LEU A 537 -17.73 0.17 12.22
CA LEU A 537 -16.75 1.21 12.51
C LEU A 537 -17.44 2.53 12.87
N MET A 538 -18.51 2.89 12.15
CA MET A 538 -19.17 4.19 12.26
C MET A 538 -20.28 4.17 13.30
N ARG A 539 -20.30 5.17 14.17
CA ARG A 539 -21.25 5.40 15.27
C ARG A 539 -21.65 6.88 15.33
N ASP A 540 -22.76 7.25 14.72
CA ASP A 540 -23.31 8.63 14.74
C ASP A 540 -22.27 9.72 14.44
N GLY A 541 -21.47 9.54 13.38
CA GLY A 541 -20.41 10.47 12.97
C GLY A 541 -19.07 10.31 13.71
N TRP A 542 -18.97 9.36 14.64
CA TRP A 542 -17.74 8.95 15.30
C TRP A 542 -17.26 7.59 14.77
N LEU A 543 -15.95 7.36 14.82
CA LEU A 543 -15.35 6.09 14.49
C LEU A 543 -14.92 5.37 15.76
N ASP A 544 -15.28 4.09 15.89
CA ASP A 544 -14.85 3.24 17.00
C ASP A 544 -13.42 2.72 16.69
N SER A 545 -12.44 3.12 17.52
CA SER A 545 -11.06 2.69 17.35
C SER A 545 -10.85 1.18 17.61
N GLY A 546 -11.75 0.56 18.34
CA GLY A 546 -11.63 -0.80 18.85
C GLY A 546 -10.67 -0.95 20.03
N ASP A 547 -10.24 0.17 20.63
CA ASP A 547 -9.35 0.20 21.80
C ASP A 547 -10.10 0.74 23.03
N TYR A 548 -9.70 0.26 24.21
CA TYR A 548 -10.12 0.81 25.50
C TYR A 548 -9.11 1.84 25.99
N ALA A 549 -9.63 2.93 26.54
CA ALA A 549 -8.83 4.03 27.06
C ALA A 549 -9.56 4.77 28.19
N TYR A 550 -8.87 5.68 28.85
CA TYR A 550 -9.47 6.75 29.64
C TYR A 550 -8.82 8.09 29.29
N LEU A 551 -9.52 9.17 29.54
CA LEU A 551 -9.00 10.53 29.44
C LEU A 551 -8.69 11.06 30.84
N TYR A 552 -7.61 11.80 30.97
CA TYR A 552 -7.29 12.56 32.19
C TYR A 552 -6.50 13.81 31.82
N ASP A 553 -6.96 14.96 32.27
CA ASP A 553 -6.38 16.27 31.95
C ASP A 553 -6.28 16.52 30.42
N GLY A 554 -7.30 16.05 29.69
CA GLY A 554 -7.38 16.14 28.23
C GLY A 554 -6.38 15.26 27.49
N GLU A 555 -5.66 14.36 28.18
CA GLU A 555 -4.70 13.44 27.59
C GLU A 555 -5.24 11.99 27.56
N LEU A 556 -4.83 11.26 26.54
CA LEU A 556 -5.26 9.89 26.27
C LEU A 556 -4.34 8.88 26.96
N TYR A 557 -4.91 7.93 27.66
CA TYR A 557 -4.24 6.78 28.28
C TYR A 557 -4.85 5.48 27.76
N LEU A 558 -4.07 4.71 26.99
CA LEU A 558 -4.53 3.46 26.42
C LEU A 558 -4.38 2.30 27.39
N THR A 559 -5.41 1.47 27.48
CA THR A 559 -5.42 0.33 28.40
C THR A 559 -5.42 -1.03 27.72
N GLY A 560 -5.89 -1.11 26.47
CA GLY A 560 -5.86 -2.34 25.69
C GLY A 560 -6.86 -2.38 24.56
N ARG A 561 -6.94 -3.50 23.84
CA ARG A 561 -7.92 -3.70 22.77
C ARG A 561 -9.21 -4.29 23.27
N ALA A 562 -10.33 -3.77 22.81
CA ALA A 562 -11.66 -4.25 23.18
C ALA A 562 -11.88 -5.75 22.88
N LYS A 563 -11.34 -6.24 21.77
CA LYS A 563 -11.43 -7.65 21.36
C LYS A 563 -10.52 -8.60 22.13
N ASP A 564 -9.49 -8.08 22.77
CA ASP A 564 -8.51 -8.85 23.52
C ASP A 564 -8.85 -8.90 25.01
N LEU A 565 -9.79 -8.08 25.47
CA LEU A 565 -10.24 -8.08 26.87
C LEU A 565 -10.88 -9.41 27.25
N ILE A 566 -10.42 -10.01 28.35
CA ILE A 566 -10.95 -11.25 28.90
C ILE A 566 -11.77 -10.91 30.13
N ILE A 567 -13.02 -11.38 30.19
CA ILE A 567 -13.88 -11.16 31.33
C ILE A 567 -14.01 -12.48 32.10
N ARG A 568 -13.38 -12.57 33.29
CA ARG A 568 -13.39 -13.78 34.08
C ARG A 568 -13.66 -13.45 35.57
N GLY A 569 -14.67 -14.10 36.16
CA GLY A 569 -15.00 -13.90 37.57
C GLY A 569 -15.35 -12.43 37.94
N GLY A 570 -16.00 -11.69 37.02
CA GLY A 570 -16.32 -10.28 37.21
C GLY A 570 -15.13 -9.30 37.09
N ARG A 571 -13.97 -9.79 36.65
CA ARG A 571 -12.78 -8.97 36.45
C ARG A 571 -12.50 -8.78 34.96
N ASN A 572 -12.01 -7.60 34.58
CA ASN A 572 -11.47 -7.31 33.25
C ASN A 572 -9.98 -7.59 33.25
N ILE A 573 -9.57 -8.63 32.49
CA ILE A 573 -8.18 -9.04 32.38
C ILE A 573 -7.64 -8.53 31.05
N TYR A 574 -6.57 -7.77 31.13
CA TYR A 574 -5.86 -7.25 29.98
C TYR A 574 -4.67 -8.18 29.67
N PRO A 575 -4.74 -8.97 28.59
CA PRO A 575 -3.77 -10.05 28.31
C PRO A 575 -2.32 -9.61 28.31
N TYR A 576 -2.07 -8.38 27.87
CA TYR A 576 -0.73 -7.82 27.71
C TYR A 576 0.10 -7.82 29.02
N GLU A 577 -0.51 -7.45 30.17
CA GLU A 577 0.21 -7.44 31.45
C GLU A 577 0.69 -8.83 31.85
N LEU A 578 -0.20 -9.81 31.71
CA LEU A 578 0.14 -11.21 32.02
C LEU A 578 1.17 -11.78 31.04
N GLU A 579 1.04 -11.46 29.74
CA GLU A 579 2.03 -11.85 28.72
C GLU A 579 3.42 -11.31 29.03
N GLN A 580 3.50 -10.07 29.48
CA GLN A 580 4.76 -9.44 29.86
C GLN A 580 5.38 -10.08 31.10
N ALA A 581 4.58 -10.26 32.15
CA ALA A 581 5.05 -10.82 33.40
C ALA A 581 5.49 -12.28 33.25
N VAL A 582 4.72 -13.11 32.54
CA VAL A 582 5.08 -14.49 32.21
C VAL A 582 6.28 -14.57 31.30
N GLY A 583 6.39 -13.65 30.33
CA GLY A 583 7.54 -13.55 29.43
C GLY A 583 8.87 -13.19 30.11
N ALA A 584 8.83 -12.69 31.33
CA ALA A 584 10.02 -12.42 32.15
C ALA A 584 10.55 -13.64 32.93
N LEU A 585 9.76 -14.72 33.00
CA LEU A 585 10.18 -15.96 33.68
C LEU A 585 11.38 -16.60 32.97
N PRO A 586 12.45 -16.97 33.70
CA PRO A 586 13.54 -17.78 33.15
C PRO A 586 13.01 -19.10 32.57
N GLY A 587 13.42 -19.44 31.34
CA GLY A 587 12.95 -20.64 30.63
C GLY A 587 11.75 -20.39 29.69
N ILE A 588 11.07 -19.26 29.78
CA ILE A 588 10.05 -18.80 28.80
C ILE A 588 10.71 -17.92 27.74
N ARG A 589 10.32 -18.13 26.48
CA ARG A 589 10.77 -17.27 25.38
C ARG A 589 10.09 -15.91 25.47
N LYS A 590 10.86 -14.90 25.77
CA LYS A 590 10.39 -13.54 25.95
C LYS A 590 9.65 -13.03 24.71
N GLY A 591 8.50 -12.38 24.93
CA GLY A 591 7.61 -11.91 23.86
C GLY A 591 6.91 -13.02 23.06
N CYS A 592 7.03 -14.29 23.47
CA CYS A 592 6.37 -15.44 22.85
C CYS A 592 5.36 -16.08 23.83
N VAL A 593 4.57 -15.25 24.47
CA VAL A 593 3.47 -15.64 25.36
C VAL A 593 2.19 -15.05 24.78
N ALA A 594 1.16 -15.87 24.61
CA ALA A 594 -0.17 -15.44 24.19
C ALA A 594 -1.18 -15.78 25.30
N VAL A 595 -1.89 -14.76 25.77
CA VAL A 595 -2.96 -14.89 26.76
C VAL A 595 -4.29 -14.59 26.08
N PHE A 596 -5.25 -15.50 26.19
CA PHE A 596 -6.54 -15.35 25.50
C PHE A 596 -7.65 -16.11 26.25
N ALA A 597 -8.89 -15.70 25.99
CA ALA A 597 -10.05 -16.45 26.40
C ALA A 597 -10.32 -17.60 25.44
N ALA A 598 -10.63 -18.79 25.95
CA ALA A 598 -11.17 -19.91 25.18
C ALA A 598 -12.51 -20.35 25.78
N THR A 599 -13.45 -20.80 24.96
CA THR A 599 -14.74 -21.28 25.44
C THR A 599 -14.57 -22.71 25.98
N ASP A 600 -14.98 -22.93 27.23
CA ASP A 600 -15.06 -24.28 27.77
C ASP A 600 -16.28 -25.05 27.18
N PRO A 601 -16.08 -26.10 26.41
CA PRO A 601 -17.19 -26.83 25.79
C PRO A 601 -18.16 -27.44 26.80
N ALA A 602 -17.72 -27.69 28.03
CA ALA A 602 -18.54 -28.33 29.06
C ALA A 602 -19.44 -27.35 29.82
N SER A 603 -18.95 -26.16 30.10
CA SER A 603 -19.66 -25.16 30.91
C SER A 603 -20.19 -23.96 30.11
N GLY A 604 -19.74 -23.78 28.85
CA GLY A 604 -20.06 -22.59 28.04
C GLY A 604 -19.44 -21.32 28.55
N THR A 605 -18.57 -21.33 29.57
CA THR A 605 -17.90 -20.19 30.16
C THR A 605 -16.54 -19.93 29.52
N GLU A 606 -16.04 -18.70 29.63
CA GLU A 606 -14.70 -18.36 29.18
C GLU A 606 -13.65 -18.88 30.16
N LYS A 607 -12.60 -19.54 29.64
CA LYS A 607 -11.40 -19.96 30.34
C LYS A 607 -10.26 -19.01 30.05
N LEU A 608 -9.45 -18.67 31.06
CA LEU A 608 -8.19 -17.97 30.93
C LEU A 608 -7.10 -18.96 30.50
N VAL A 609 -6.60 -18.84 29.26
CA VAL A 609 -5.55 -19.68 28.71
C VAL A 609 -4.26 -18.90 28.58
N VAL A 610 -3.16 -19.42 29.11
CA VAL A 610 -1.80 -18.89 28.94
C VAL A 610 -0.98 -19.85 28.09
N MET A 611 -0.71 -19.50 26.86
CA MET A 611 0.17 -20.24 25.95
C MET A 611 1.55 -19.59 25.95
N ALA A 612 2.54 -20.27 26.44
CA ALA A 612 3.91 -19.77 26.55
C ALA A 612 4.90 -20.67 25.82
N GLU A 613 5.74 -20.10 24.95
CA GLU A 613 6.78 -20.89 24.32
C GLU A 613 7.96 -21.13 25.24
N THR A 614 8.37 -22.40 25.32
CA THR A 614 9.57 -22.81 26.04
C THR A 614 10.35 -23.84 25.24
N ARG A 615 11.64 -23.92 25.53
CA ARG A 615 12.54 -24.94 25.01
C ARG A 615 12.72 -26.09 25.98
N GLU A 616 12.24 -25.91 27.24
CA GLU A 616 12.33 -26.90 28.26
C GLU A 616 11.52 -28.18 27.92
N THR A 617 12.19 -29.31 27.96
CA THR A 617 11.60 -30.63 27.70
C THR A 617 11.50 -31.49 28.92
N ALA A 618 12.34 -31.26 29.95
CA ALA A 618 12.33 -32.00 31.21
C ALA A 618 11.01 -31.77 31.98
N ALA A 619 10.38 -32.82 32.43
CA ALA A 619 9.08 -32.75 33.12
C ALA A 619 9.13 -31.85 34.37
N GLU A 620 10.21 -31.92 35.14
CA GLU A 620 10.39 -31.12 36.36
C GLU A 620 10.54 -29.61 36.04
N SER A 621 11.31 -29.26 34.98
CA SER A 621 11.45 -27.86 34.53
C SER A 621 10.11 -27.33 34.04
N ARG A 622 9.34 -28.15 33.31
CA ARG A 622 8.01 -27.75 32.83
C ARG A 622 7.01 -27.56 33.98
N ALA A 623 7.04 -28.44 35.00
CA ALA A 623 6.21 -28.26 36.19
C ALA A 623 6.54 -26.97 36.93
N ARG A 624 7.83 -26.66 37.14
CA ARG A 624 8.25 -25.38 37.73
C ARG A 624 7.79 -24.15 36.94
N LEU A 625 7.84 -24.21 35.60
CA LEU A 625 7.32 -23.14 34.76
C LEU A 625 5.79 -22.98 34.91
N THR A 626 5.07 -24.09 34.93
CA THR A 626 3.60 -24.09 35.14
C THR A 626 3.24 -23.45 36.48
N ASP A 627 3.91 -23.86 37.58
CA ASP A 627 3.72 -23.26 38.91
C ASP A 627 4.08 -21.76 38.93
N GLY A 628 5.17 -21.39 38.27
CA GLY A 628 5.59 -19.99 38.10
C GLY A 628 4.57 -19.15 37.36
N ILE A 629 4.01 -19.67 36.27
CA ILE A 629 2.96 -18.98 35.48
C ILE A 629 1.69 -18.81 36.32
N ASN A 630 1.28 -19.85 37.04
CA ASN A 630 0.12 -19.75 37.95
C ASN A 630 0.31 -18.71 39.04
N ARG A 631 1.47 -18.66 39.65
CA ARG A 631 1.79 -17.66 40.66
C ARG A 631 1.71 -16.26 40.10
N ILE A 632 2.34 -16.03 38.96
CA ILE A 632 2.26 -14.75 38.27
C ILE A 632 0.83 -14.39 37.88
N SER A 633 0.03 -15.36 37.43
CA SER A 633 -1.38 -15.13 37.11
C SER A 633 -2.15 -14.64 38.34
N ILE A 634 -1.92 -15.27 39.51
CA ILE A 634 -2.55 -14.85 40.78
C ILE A 634 -2.05 -13.42 41.15
N ASP A 635 -0.77 -13.16 41.04
CA ASP A 635 -0.18 -11.87 41.45
C ASP A 635 -0.63 -10.72 40.54
N VAL A 636 -0.73 -10.96 39.23
CA VAL A 636 -1.05 -9.91 38.23
C VAL A 636 -2.55 -9.74 38.04
N VAL A 637 -3.31 -10.83 37.89
CA VAL A 637 -4.74 -10.76 37.53
C VAL A 637 -5.67 -11.25 38.63
N GLY A 638 -5.11 -11.73 39.75
CA GLY A 638 -5.84 -12.14 40.97
C GLY A 638 -6.56 -13.48 40.87
N ILE A 639 -6.33 -14.25 39.81
CA ILE A 639 -6.86 -15.60 39.59
C ILE A 639 -5.81 -16.48 38.91
N PRO A 640 -5.78 -17.79 39.16
CA PRO A 640 -4.93 -18.70 38.40
C PRO A 640 -5.38 -18.82 36.96
N ALA A 641 -4.49 -19.19 36.05
CA ALA A 641 -4.86 -19.57 34.69
C ALA A 641 -5.65 -20.89 34.70
N ASP A 642 -6.75 -20.96 33.95
CA ASP A 642 -7.55 -22.20 33.82
C ASP A 642 -6.78 -23.29 33.03
N ASP A 643 -6.05 -22.86 31.97
CA ASP A 643 -5.21 -23.75 31.16
C ASP A 643 -3.84 -23.10 30.90
N ILE A 644 -2.75 -23.84 31.13
CA ILE A 644 -1.38 -23.42 30.82
C ILE A 644 -0.78 -24.34 29.78
N VAL A 645 -0.44 -23.76 28.64
CA VAL A 645 0.12 -24.50 27.50
C VAL A 645 1.57 -24.10 27.31
N LEU A 646 2.48 -24.99 27.73
CA LEU A 646 3.90 -24.85 27.43
C LEU A 646 4.16 -25.39 26.02
N ALA A 647 4.22 -24.50 25.03
CA ALA A 647 4.33 -24.83 23.63
C ALA A 647 5.79 -24.82 23.15
N PRO A 648 6.13 -25.63 22.12
CA PRO A 648 7.43 -25.53 21.47
C PRO A 648 7.61 -24.19 20.76
N PRO A 649 8.85 -23.76 20.49
CA PRO A 649 9.13 -22.54 19.75
C PRO A 649 8.34 -22.43 18.44
N TYR A 650 7.92 -21.18 18.09
CA TYR A 650 7.13 -20.83 16.88
C TYR A 650 5.67 -21.30 16.86
N THR A 651 5.11 -21.62 18.01
CA THR A 651 3.68 -21.92 18.15
C THR A 651 2.85 -20.65 18.32
N VAL A 652 3.38 -19.65 19.04
CA VAL A 652 2.74 -18.35 19.20
C VAL A 652 2.96 -17.52 17.94
N LEU A 653 1.88 -17.26 17.19
CA LEU A 653 1.95 -16.52 15.94
C LEU A 653 2.06 -15.01 16.18
N LYS A 654 2.88 -14.35 15.35
CA LYS A 654 3.09 -12.91 15.38
C LYS A 654 2.78 -12.27 14.03
N THR A 655 2.50 -10.97 14.05
CA THR A 655 2.41 -10.15 12.83
C THR A 655 3.81 -9.87 12.28
N SER A 656 3.89 -9.32 11.06
CA SER A 656 5.16 -8.81 10.48
C SER A 656 5.81 -7.71 11.32
N SER A 657 5.02 -7.00 12.14
CA SER A 657 5.48 -5.99 13.10
C SER A 657 5.77 -6.56 14.51
N GLY A 658 5.81 -7.89 14.69
CA GLY A 658 6.14 -8.53 15.96
C GLY A 658 5.00 -8.68 16.97
N LYS A 659 3.79 -8.15 16.69
CA LYS A 659 2.62 -8.22 17.59
C LYS A 659 2.08 -9.65 17.69
N ILE A 660 1.69 -10.07 18.91
CA ILE A 660 1.07 -11.38 19.17
C ILE A 660 -0.31 -11.46 18.51
N ARG A 661 -0.55 -12.51 17.75
CA ARG A 661 -1.83 -12.84 17.12
C ARG A 661 -2.65 -13.76 18.02
N ARG A 662 -3.28 -13.18 19.07
CA ARG A 662 -4.02 -13.94 20.09
C ARG A 662 -5.13 -14.80 19.50
N ALA A 663 -5.91 -14.25 18.56
CA ALA A 663 -6.97 -15.00 17.89
C ALA A 663 -6.44 -16.23 17.12
N ALA A 664 -5.29 -16.12 16.47
CA ALA A 664 -4.68 -17.25 15.77
C ALA A 664 -4.08 -18.28 16.77
N SER A 665 -3.50 -17.84 17.88
CA SER A 665 -3.03 -18.72 18.95
C SER A 665 -4.18 -19.46 19.62
N ARG A 666 -5.31 -18.78 19.85
CA ARG A 666 -6.57 -19.39 20.30
C ARG A 666 -7.06 -20.47 19.34
N GLU A 667 -7.07 -20.20 18.04
CA GLU A 667 -7.51 -21.17 17.03
C GLU A 667 -6.62 -22.42 17.00
N ILE A 668 -5.30 -22.29 17.17
CA ILE A 668 -4.37 -23.41 17.30
C ILE A 668 -4.70 -24.24 18.55
N PHE A 669 -4.98 -23.56 19.66
CA PHE A 669 -5.36 -24.22 20.92
C PHE A 669 -6.69 -24.99 20.79
N GLU A 670 -7.75 -24.36 20.29
CA GLU A 670 -9.08 -24.95 20.10
C GLU A 670 -9.08 -26.13 19.14
N ARG A 671 -8.19 -26.13 18.12
CA ARG A 671 -8.01 -27.25 17.18
C ARG A 671 -7.14 -28.40 17.73
N GLY A 672 -6.54 -28.25 18.91
CA GLY A 672 -5.60 -29.22 19.46
C GLY A 672 -4.31 -29.39 18.63
N ALA A 673 -3.97 -28.41 17.78
CA ALA A 673 -2.87 -28.52 16.82
C ALA A 673 -1.49 -28.16 17.43
N ILE A 674 -1.36 -28.19 18.75
CA ILE A 674 -0.14 -27.86 19.47
C ILE A 674 0.91 -28.96 19.26
N GLY A 675 2.02 -28.63 18.60
CA GLY A 675 3.09 -29.60 18.31
C GLY A 675 2.86 -30.52 17.11
N GLY A 676 1.83 -30.27 16.28
CA GLY A 676 1.56 -31.02 15.06
C GLY A 676 2.73 -30.94 14.06
N ARG A 677 3.11 -32.08 13.46
CA ARG A 677 4.13 -32.13 12.39
C ARG A 677 3.70 -31.22 11.24
N ARG A 678 4.40 -30.12 11.03
CA ARG A 678 4.26 -29.29 9.81
C ARG A 678 4.62 -30.17 8.61
N THR A 679 3.74 -30.22 7.61
CA THR A 679 4.02 -30.87 6.32
C THR A 679 5.29 -30.29 5.72
N SER A 680 6.13 -31.17 5.15
CA SER A 680 7.42 -30.78 4.54
C SER A 680 7.21 -29.63 3.55
N ALA A 681 8.05 -28.60 3.63
CA ALA A 681 8.01 -27.46 2.73
C ALA A 681 8.10 -27.89 1.24
N TRP A 682 8.72 -29.03 0.96
CA TRP A 682 8.80 -29.60 -0.38
C TRP A 682 7.43 -30.04 -0.92
N TRP A 683 6.58 -30.67 -0.12
CA TRP A 683 5.21 -31.04 -0.51
C TRP A 683 4.32 -29.81 -0.69
N GLN A 684 4.52 -28.75 0.08
CA GLN A 684 3.83 -27.48 -0.09
C GLN A 684 4.24 -26.85 -1.43
N ILE A 685 5.54 -26.83 -1.75
CA ILE A 685 6.06 -26.33 -3.03
C ILE A 685 5.56 -27.14 -4.22
N VAL A 686 5.53 -28.47 -4.13
CA VAL A 686 5.02 -29.33 -5.21
C VAL A 686 3.54 -29.09 -5.49
N ARG A 687 2.72 -28.97 -4.43
CA ARG A 687 1.27 -28.66 -4.56
C ARG A 687 1.06 -27.26 -5.17
N LEU A 688 1.86 -26.30 -4.75
CA LEU A 688 1.83 -24.94 -5.27
C LEU A 688 2.35 -24.86 -6.72
N ALA A 689 3.42 -25.58 -7.04
CA ALA A 689 3.97 -25.65 -8.40
C ALA A 689 2.98 -26.32 -9.38
N ALA A 690 2.28 -27.36 -8.97
CA ALA A 690 1.23 -27.98 -9.76
C ALA A 690 0.06 -27.01 -10.03
N ALA A 691 -0.37 -26.27 -9.00
CA ALA A 691 -1.40 -25.24 -9.16
C ALA A 691 -0.94 -24.08 -10.07
N ALA A 692 0.34 -23.66 -9.96
CA ALA A 692 0.94 -22.65 -10.82
C ALA A 692 1.04 -23.11 -12.28
N LEU A 693 1.39 -24.37 -12.52
CA LEU A 693 1.45 -24.92 -13.87
C LEU A 693 0.07 -24.94 -14.54
N LEU A 694 -0.96 -25.35 -13.80
CA LEU A 694 -2.35 -25.31 -14.26
C LEU A 694 -2.80 -23.87 -14.56
N SER A 695 -2.42 -22.91 -13.71
CA SER A 695 -2.75 -21.48 -13.95
C SER A 695 -2.03 -20.90 -15.16
N ARG A 696 -0.75 -21.23 -15.37
CA ARG A 696 0.00 -20.83 -16.60
C ARG A 696 -0.65 -21.39 -17.85
N ILE A 697 -1.02 -22.66 -17.84
CA ILE A 697 -1.74 -23.29 -18.95
C ILE A 697 -3.07 -22.56 -19.21
N SER A 698 -3.84 -22.26 -18.17
CA SER A 698 -5.11 -21.54 -18.30
C SER A 698 -4.92 -20.11 -18.83
N THR A 699 -3.86 -19.43 -18.43
CA THR A 699 -3.53 -18.06 -18.90
C THR A 699 -3.10 -18.06 -20.37
N HIS A 700 -2.25 -19.01 -20.76
CA HIS A 700 -1.87 -19.19 -22.16
C HIS A 700 -3.06 -19.60 -23.04
N LEU A 701 -3.94 -20.48 -22.55
CA LEU A 701 -5.19 -20.84 -23.24
C LEU A 701 -6.09 -19.62 -23.42
N ARG A 702 -6.30 -18.80 -22.36
CA ARG A 702 -7.12 -17.57 -22.46
C ARG A 702 -6.51 -16.58 -23.45
N SER A 703 -5.18 -16.41 -23.44
CA SER A 703 -4.48 -15.54 -24.38
C SER A 703 -4.61 -16.08 -25.82
N ALA A 704 -4.45 -17.39 -26.04
CA ALA A 704 -4.63 -18.02 -27.32
C ALA A 704 -6.07 -17.86 -27.84
N VAL A 705 -7.07 -18.13 -26.99
CA VAL A 705 -8.50 -17.93 -27.30
C VAL A 705 -8.78 -16.47 -27.67
N ALA A 706 -8.24 -15.50 -26.91
CA ALA A 706 -8.40 -14.07 -27.22
C ALA A 706 -7.76 -13.70 -28.57
N THR A 707 -6.59 -14.27 -28.89
CA THR A 707 -5.90 -14.06 -30.16
C THR A 707 -6.70 -14.67 -31.32
N ILE A 708 -7.16 -15.91 -31.18
CA ILE A 708 -8.00 -16.60 -32.18
C ILE A 708 -9.30 -15.83 -32.41
N TYR A 709 -9.94 -15.38 -31.32
CA TYR A 709 -11.13 -14.53 -31.43
C TYR A 709 -10.85 -13.23 -32.17
N GLY A 710 -9.76 -12.54 -31.86
CA GLY A 710 -9.38 -11.31 -32.55
C GLY A 710 -9.13 -11.51 -34.04
N LEU A 711 -8.44 -12.58 -34.42
CA LEU A 711 -8.23 -12.96 -35.82
C LEU A 711 -9.55 -13.31 -36.51
N TYR A 712 -10.41 -14.08 -35.86
CA TYR A 712 -11.76 -14.39 -36.35
C TYR A 712 -12.58 -13.12 -36.59
N ALA A 713 -12.58 -12.19 -35.64
CA ALA A 713 -13.31 -10.93 -35.76
C ALA A 713 -12.80 -10.09 -36.95
N TRP A 714 -11.49 -10.04 -37.18
CA TRP A 714 -10.90 -9.37 -38.34
C TRP A 714 -11.24 -10.06 -39.65
N LEU A 715 -11.26 -11.39 -39.68
CA LEU A 715 -11.67 -12.16 -40.85
C LEU A 715 -13.12 -11.84 -41.25
N VAL A 716 -14.04 -11.88 -40.25
CA VAL A 716 -15.45 -11.56 -40.48
C VAL A 716 -15.61 -10.11 -40.95
N PHE A 717 -14.88 -9.18 -40.31
CA PHE A 717 -14.87 -7.77 -40.71
C PHE A 717 -14.41 -7.59 -42.15
N GLY A 718 -13.31 -8.23 -42.58
CA GLY A 718 -12.79 -8.17 -43.95
C GLY A 718 -13.76 -8.74 -44.96
N LEU A 719 -14.35 -9.91 -44.68
CA LEU A 719 -15.33 -10.55 -45.54
C LEU A 719 -16.59 -9.69 -45.78
N LEU A 720 -17.06 -8.98 -44.73
CA LEU A 720 -18.22 -8.10 -44.85
C LEU A 720 -17.87 -6.72 -45.42
N THR A 721 -16.66 -6.22 -45.14
CA THR A 721 -16.23 -4.89 -45.61
C THR A 721 -16.12 -4.82 -47.13
N VAL A 722 -15.58 -5.81 -47.81
CA VAL A 722 -15.38 -5.78 -49.25
C VAL A 722 -16.69 -5.63 -50.03
N PRO A 723 -17.72 -6.50 -49.85
CA PRO A 723 -19.01 -6.33 -50.55
C PRO A 723 -19.74 -5.04 -50.10
N THR A 724 -19.69 -4.70 -48.80
CA THR A 724 -20.29 -3.45 -48.28
C THR A 724 -19.64 -2.23 -48.97
N TRP A 725 -18.32 -2.20 -49.08
CA TRP A 725 -17.58 -1.13 -49.71
C TRP A 725 -17.95 -0.98 -51.21
N LEU A 726 -18.05 -2.09 -51.95
CA LEU A 726 -18.46 -2.07 -53.34
C LEU A 726 -19.86 -1.49 -53.50
N ILE A 727 -20.84 -1.97 -52.73
CA ILE A 727 -22.22 -1.47 -52.76
C ILE A 727 -22.27 0.02 -52.44
N VAL A 728 -21.59 0.47 -51.39
CA VAL A 728 -21.60 1.86 -50.92
C VAL A 728 -20.87 2.78 -51.92
N ALA A 729 -19.73 2.37 -52.46
CA ALA A 729 -18.94 3.17 -53.41
C ALA A 729 -19.69 3.46 -54.72
N PHE A 730 -20.53 2.50 -55.16
CA PHE A 730 -21.29 2.62 -56.42
C PHE A 730 -22.78 2.97 -56.17
N ALA A 731 -23.19 3.19 -54.91
CA ALA A 731 -24.57 3.57 -54.58
C ALA A 731 -24.90 4.98 -55.15
N ARG A 732 -25.89 5.07 -56.00
CA ARG A 732 -26.40 6.34 -56.56
C ARG A 732 -27.08 7.23 -55.48
N LYS A 733 -27.61 6.63 -54.42
CA LYS A 733 -28.29 7.32 -53.32
C LYS A 733 -27.63 7.03 -52.01
N PRO A 734 -27.17 8.02 -51.18
CA PRO A 734 -26.52 7.79 -49.88
C PRO A 734 -27.38 6.99 -48.89
N ALA A 735 -28.71 7.05 -49.02
CA ALA A 735 -29.60 6.25 -48.21
C ALA A 735 -29.42 4.74 -48.37
N VAL A 736 -29.10 4.28 -49.61
CA VAL A 736 -28.79 2.86 -49.86
C VAL A 736 -27.46 2.48 -49.14
N GLY A 737 -26.46 3.33 -49.30
CA GLY A 737 -25.16 3.13 -48.64
C GLY A 737 -25.30 3.01 -47.12
N ARG A 738 -26.03 3.93 -46.46
CA ARG A 738 -26.29 3.91 -45.01
C ARG A 738 -27.03 2.65 -44.55
N LEU A 739 -28.06 2.23 -45.29
CA LEU A 739 -28.80 1.01 -45.00
C LEU A 739 -27.90 -0.24 -45.09
N THR A 740 -27.07 -0.30 -46.15
CA THR A 740 -26.12 -1.40 -46.35
C THR A 740 -25.12 -1.48 -45.19
N VAL A 741 -24.53 -0.34 -44.76
CA VAL A 741 -23.64 -0.32 -43.63
C VAL A 741 -24.35 -0.70 -42.32
N HIS A 742 -25.58 -0.20 -42.11
CA HIS A 742 -26.40 -0.58 -40.94
C HIS A 742 -26.60 -2.10 -40.87
N LEU A 743 -26.96 -2.74 -41.95
CA LEU A 743 -27.19 -4.18 -42.00
C LEU A 743 -25.87 -4.95 -41.82
N ALA A 744 -24.83 -4.55 -42.54
CA ALA A 744 -23.52 -5.19 -42.48
C ALA A 744 -22.88 -5.13 -41.08
N THR A 745 -22.98 -3.98 -40.40
CA THR A 745 -22.46 -3.82 -39.05
C THR A 745 -23.24 -4.64 -38.02
N ARG A 746 -24.57 -4.77 -38.18
CA ARG A 746 -25.37 -5.66 -37.32
C ARG A 746 -25.06 -7.13 -37.53
N VAL A 747 -24.87 -7.55 -38.81
CA VAL A 747 -24.44 -8.92 -39.14
C VAL A 747 -23.04 -9.17 -38.53
N PHE A 748 -22.11 -8.22 -38.70
CA PHE A 748 -20.76 -8.30 -38.11
C PHE A 748 -20.84 -8.53 -36.60
N LEU A 749 -21.52 -7.64 -35.85
CA LEU A 749 -21.61 -7.74 -34.41
C LEU A 749 -22.31 -9.04 -33.96
N HIS A 750 -23.31 -9.49 -34.70
CA HIS A 750 -23.98 -10.77 -34.43
C HIS A 750 -23.01 -11.96 -34.62
N LEU A 751 -22.29 -12.01 -35.75
CA LEU A 751 -21.35 -13.08 -36.05
C LEU A 751 -20.19 -13.16 -35.04
N VAL A 752 -19.69 -12.00 -34.58
CA VAL A 752 -18.64 -11.97 -33.53
C VAL A 752 -19.19 -12.14 -32.11
N GLY A 753 -20.49 -12.41 -31.94
CA GLY A 753 -21.14 -12.71 -30.67
C GLY A 753 -21.34 -11.50 -29.76
N MET A 754 -21.23 -10.26 -30.28
CA MET A 754 -21.48 -9.05 -29.54
C MET A 754 -22.95 -8.66 -29.58
N ARG A 755 -23.56 -8.44 -28.42
CA ARG A 755 -24.95 -7.99 -28.32
C ARG A 755 -25.04 -6.52 -28.65
N VAL A 756 -25.87 -6.21 -29.68
CA VAL A 756 -26.15 -4.82 -30.08
C VAL A 756 -27.27 -4.27 -29.20
N PRO A 757 -27.07 -3.17 -28.46
CA PRO A 757 -28.17 -2.47 -27.79
C PRO A 757 -29.24 -2.01 -28.80
N ARG A 758 -30.51 -2.11 -28.43
CA ARG A 758 -31.60 -1.64 -29.24
C ARG A 758 -32.10 -0.29 -28.75
N VAL A 759 -32.08 0.71 -29.62
CA VAL A 759 -32.64 2.01 -29.33
C VAL A 759 -34.02 2.07 -30.02
N SER A 760 -35.06 2.33 -29.23
CA SER A 760 -36.38 2.57 -29.78
C SER A 760 -36.37 3.89 -30.59
N ALA A 761 -36.95 3.88 -31.78
CA ALA A 761 -37.09 5.08 -32.61
C ALA A 761 -37.84 6.23 -31.91
N SER A 762 -38.69 5.90 -30.92
CA SER A 762 -39.40 6.88 -30.08
C SER A 762 -38.54 7.64 -29.09
N ARG A 763 -37.33 7.15 -28.80
CA ARG A 763 -36.35 7.82 -27.90
C ARG A 763 -35.43 8.78 -28.65
N VAL A 764 -35.43 8.72 -29.99
CA VAL A 764 -34.60 9.61 -30.82
C VAL A 764 -35.46 10.86 -31.13
N PRO A 765 -34.90 12.08 -31.03
CA PRO A 765 -35.65 13.28 -31.35
C PRO A 765 -36.25 13.20 -32.75
N GLY A 766 -37.53 13.50 -32.90
CA GLY A 766 -38.23 13.44 -34.20
C GLY A 766 -37.87 14.58 -35.17
N LYS A 767 -37.19 15.60 -34.69
CA LYS A 767 -36.67 16.73 -35.51
C LYS A 767 -35.19 16.50 -35.83
N PRO A 768 -34.66 17.11 -36.90
CA PRO A 768 -33.21 17.12 -37.15
C PRO A 768 -32.44 17.61 -35.93
N HIS A 769 -31.35 16.94 -35.62
CA HIS A 769 -30.57 17.20 -34.42
C HIS A 769 -29.13 16.78 -34.59
N LEU A 770 -28.26 17.30 -33.73
CA LEU A 770 -26.85 16.89 -33.60
C LEU A 770 -26.72 15.84 -32.50
N LEU A 771 -26.29 14.62 -32.83
CA LEU A 771 -25.98 13.57 -31.88
C LEU A 771 -24.51 13.68 -31.50
N VAL A 772 -24.23 13.93 -30.24
CA VAL A 772 -22.88 14.05 -29.66
C VAL A 772 -22.58 12.80 -28.84
N CYS A 773 -21.49 12.08 -29.13
CA CYS A 773 -21.14 10.83 -28.49
C CYS A 773 -19.66 10.84 -28.03
N ASN A 774 -19.33 10.16 -26.94
CA ASN A 774 -17.93 9.95 -26.52
C ASN A 774 -17.17 9.05 -27.51
N HIS A 775 -15.83 9.22 -27.59
CA HIS A 775 -14.97 8.51 -28.53
C HIS A 775 -13.90 7.69 -27.78
N ALA A 776 -14.05 6.35 -27.79
CA ALA A 776 -13.24 5.45 -27.00
C ALA A 776 -12.54 4.34 -27.81
N SER A 777 -12.92 4.14 -29.09
CA SER A 777 -12.47 3.01 -29.90
C SER A 777 -12.55 3.30 -31.40
N TYR A 778 -11.71 2.61 -32.19
CA TYR A 778 -11.84 2.57 -33.67
C TYR A 778 -13.19 2.03 -34.14
N LEU A 779 -13.88 1.25 -33.33
CA LEU A 779 -15.16 0.63 -33.68
C LEU A 779 -16.39 1.47 -33.30
N ASP A 780 -16.23 2.64 -32.68
CA ASP A 780 -17.37 3.45 -32.21
C ASP A 780 -18.34 3.80 -33.36
N SER A 781 -17.83 4.26 -34.49
CA SER A 781 -18.65 4.56 -35.66
C SER A 781 -19.36 3.31 -36.23
N VAL A 782 -18.68 2.15 -36.20
CA VAL A 782 -19.24 0.87 -36.66
C VAL A 782 -20.41 0.47 -35.77
N VAL A 783 -20.22 0.58 -34.45
CA VAL A 783 -21.25 0.25 -33.46
C VAL A 783 -22.41 1.22 -33.51
N LEU A 784 -22.15 2.53 -33.67
CA LEU A 784 -23.22 3.51 -33.81
C LEU A 784 -24.07 3.28 -35.07
N TYR A 785 -23.47 2.89 -36.21
CA TYR A 785 -24.22 2.48 -37.38
C TYR A 785 -25.14 1.28 -37.11
N ALA A 786 -24.74 0.33 -36.26
CA ALA A 786 -25.58 -0.82 -35.91
C ALA A 786 -26.72 -0.47 -34.93
N ILE A 787 -26.53 0.54 -34.07
CA ILE A 787 -27.47 0.93 -32.99
C ILE A 787 -28.51 1.92 -33.50
N LEU A 788 -28.07 2.94 -34.25
CA LEU A 788 -28.95 4.04 -34.66
C LEU A 788 -29.96 3.58 -35.70
N PRO A 789 -31.21 3.99 -35.58
CA PRO A 789 -32.26 3.59 -36.54
C PRO A 789 -32.01 4.23 -37.90
N PRO A 790 -32.06 3.47 -39.02
CA PRO A 790 -31.77 3.97 -40.36
C PRO A 790 -32.76 5.06 -40.82
N GLN A 791 -33.96 5.08 -40.27
CA GLN A 791 -35.01 6.08 -40.57
C GLN A 791 -34.62 7.49 -40.12
N ALA A 792 -33.76 7.65 -39.14
CA ALA A 792 -33.32 8.93 -38.60
C ALA A 792 -32.31 9.66 -39.51
N ARG A 793 -31.89 9.06 -40.62
CA ARG A 793 -31.03 9.64 -41.68
C ARG A 793 -29.72 10.26 -41.14
N TYR A 794 -29.09 9.67 -40.18
CA TYR A 794 -27.85 10.16 -39.59
C TYR A 794 -26.70 10.22 -40.60
N ILE A 795 -25.94 11.33 -40.56
CA ILE A 795 -24.74 11.57 -41.31
C ILE A 795 -23.57 11.71 -40.31
N PHE A 796 -22.51 10.94 -40.50
CA PHE A 796 -21.33 11.04 -39.66
C PHE A 796 -20.44 12.17 -40.12
N VAL A 797 -19.88 12.91 -39.17
CA VAL A 797 -18.86 13.93 -39.41
C VAL A 797 -17.47 13.26 -39.32
N ALA A 798 -16.68 13.37 -40.38
CA ALA A 798 -15.35 12.72 -40.48
C ALA A 798 -14.22 13.75 -40.74
N LYS A 799 -13.00 13.32 -40.51
CA LYS A 799 -11.78 14.12 -40.74
C LYS A 799 -11.56 14.38 -42.23
N ARG A 800 -11.21 15.62 -42.60
CA ARG A 800 -10.88 16.00 -43.99
C ARG A 800 -9.71 15.23 -44.56
N GLU A 801 -8.72 14.84 -43.73
CA GLU A 801 -7.56 14.03 -44.11
C GLU A 801 -7.96 12.70 -44.78
N LEU A 802 -9.11 12.12 -44.45
CA LEU A 802 -9.62 10.91 -45.09
C LEU A 802 -10.00 11.08 -46.55
N GLN A 803 -10.12 12.32 -47.04
CA GLN A 803 -10.37 12.61 -48.46
C GLN A 803 -9.12 12.45 -49.34
N SER A 804 -7.92 12.56 -48.79
CA SER A 804 -6.67 12.40 -49.54
C SER A 804 -6.45 10.97 -50.08
N HIS A 805 -7.03 9.99 -49.43
CA HIS A 805 -6.93 8.60 -49.82
C HIS A 805 -8.16 8.15 -50.64
N TRP A 806 -7.98 7.61 -51.84
CA TRP A 806 -9.06 7.26 -52.78
C TRP A 806 -10.04 6.23 -52.22
N PHE A 807 -9.55 5.26 -51.42
CA PHE A 807 -10.33 4.16 -50.89
C PHE A 807 -11.36 4.61 -49.82
N PRO A 808 -11.00 5.32 -48.72
CA PRO A 808 -12.01 5.86 -47.79
C PRO A 808 -12.83 7.00 -48.41
N ARG A 809 -12.26 7.80 -49.33
CA ARG A 809 -12.98 8.89 -49.99
C ARG A 809 -14.23 8.41 -50.76
N LEU A 810 -14.12 7.36 -51.55
CA LEU A 810 -15.28 6.80 -52.30
C LEU A 810 -16.35 6.26 -51.35
N PHE A 811 -15.94 5.50 -50.36
CA PHE A 811 -16.84 4.93 -49.35
C PHE A 811 -17.61 6.02 -48.57
N LEU A 812 -16.89 6.98 -48.03
CA LEU A 812 -17.48 8.05 -47.20
C LEU A 812 -18.38 8.99 -48.04
N ARG A 813 -18.05 9.23 -49.29
CA ARG A 813 -18.93 9.92 -50.23
C ARG A 813 -20.23 9.16 -50.49
N GLY A 814 -20.17 7.85 -50.67
CA GLY A 814 -21.34 6.98 -50.82
C GLY A 814 -22.27 6.97 -49.60
N LEU A 815 -21.76 7.31 -48.41
CA LEU A 815 -22.55 7.49 -47.18
C LEU A 815 -23.14 8.91 -47.02
N GLY A 816 -22.64 9.88 -47.78
CA GLY A 816 -22.98 11.29 -47.63
C GLY A 816 -22.30 11.95 -46.44
N THR A 817 -21.09 11.44 -46.04
CA THR A 817 -20.32 11.93 -44.90
C THR A 817 -19.92 13.39 -45.07
N LEU A 818 -20.05 14.21 -44.01
CA LEU A 818 -19.56 15.58 -43.94
C LEU A 818 -18.10 15.58 -43.44
N PHE A 819 -17.24 16.32 -44.15
CA PHE A 819 -15.80 16.38 -43.78
C PHE A 819 -15.46 17.72 -43.12
N VAL A 820 -14.76 17.67 -42.00
CA VAL A 820 -14.36 18.84 -41.23
C VAL A 820 -12.84 18.86 -40.96
N GLU A 821 -12.27 20.05 -40.86
CA GLU A 821 -10.87 20.29 -40.54
C GLU A 821 -10.70 20.42 -39.02
N ARG A 822 -9.54 19.97 -38.46
CA ARG A 822 -9.34 19.94 -37.02
C ARG A 822 -8.48 21.06 -36.48
N PHE A 823 -7.50 21.53 -37.25
CA PHE A 823 -6.39 22.32 -36.72
C PHE A 823 -6.36 23.76 -37.19
N ALA A 824 -7.05 24.11 -38.28
CA ALA A 824 -7.04 25.45 -38.81
C ALA A 824 -8.21 26.28 -38.28
N ALA A 825 -7.94 27.30 -37.48
CA ALA A 825 -8.97 28.13 -36.82
C ALA A 825 -9.90 28.84 -37.82
N HIS A 826 -9.40 29.27 -38.98
CA HIS A 826 -10.23 29.89 -40.04
C HIS A 826 -11.20 28.92 -40.71
N GLN A 827 -10.79 27.67 -40.88
CA GLN A 827 -11.65 26.62 -41.46
C GLN A 827 -12.70 26.07 -40.48
N GLY A 828 -12.45 26.14 -39.17
CA GLY A 828 -13.40 25.75 -38.14
C GLY A 828 -14.74 26.51 -38.18
N ALA A 829 -14.70 27.78 -38.60
CA ALA A 829 -15.94 28.58 -38.77
C ALA A 829 -16.75 28.15 -40.01
N GLU A 830 -16.06 27.82 -41.10
CA GLU A 830 -16.68 27.29 -42.33
C GLU A 830 -17.28 25.91 -42.10
N ASP A 831 -16.57 25.04 -41.40
CA ASP A 831 -17.04 23.71 -41.06
C ASP A 831 -18.28 23.74 -40.13
N ALA A 832 -18.28 24.65 -39.14
CA ALA A 832 -19.47 24.89 -38.30
C ALA A 832 -20.67 25.42 -39.12
N GLN A 833 -20.40 26.25 -40.12
CA GLN A 833 -21.45 26.73 -41.05
C GLN A 833 -21.97 25.59 -41.92
N ALA A 834 -21.08 24.73 -42.45
CA ALA A 834 -21.49 23.58 -43.28
C ALA A 834 -22.35 22.59 -42.47
N MET A 835 -21.97 22.34 -41.20
CA MET A 835 -22.78 21.51 -40.29
C MET A 835 -24.15 22.15 -39.99
N ALA A 836 -24.19 23.46 -39.74
CA ALA A 836 -25.44 24.19 -39.51
C ALA A 836 -26.38 24.13 -40.74
N THR A 837 -25.87 24.30 -41.95
CA THR A 837 -26.64 24.17 -43.20
C THR A 837 -27.19 22.75 -43.37
N ALA A 838 -26.36 21.71 -43.15
CA ALA A 838 -26.81 20.31 -43.25
C ALA A 838 -27.93 20.00 -42.23
N LEU A 839 -27.86 20.56 -41.02
CA LEU A 839 -28.94 20.45 -40.02
C LEU A 839 -30.21 21.15 -40.45
N GLN A 840 -30.13 22.37 -41.05
CA GLN A 840 -31.27 23.12 -41.57
C GLN A 840 -31.90 22.43 -42.78
N ASP A 841 -31.12 21.72 -43.61
CA ASP A 841 -31.60 20.88 -44.72
C ASP A 841 -32.31 19.60 -44.27
N GLY A 842 -32.58 19.46 -42.97
CA GLY A 842 -33.32 18.32 -42.40
C GLY A 842 -32.51 17.07 -42.12
N GLN A 843 -31.15 17.17 -42.08
CA GLN A 843 -30.27 16.05 -41.78
C GLN A 843 -29.94 16.04 -40.30
N SER A 844 -29.78 14.83 -39.68
CA SER A 844 -29.25 14.65 -38.34
C SER A 844 -27.77 14.27 -38.46
N LEU A 845 -26.91 14.89 -37.63
CA LEU A 845 -25.47 14.68 -37.69
C LEU A 845 -25.00 13.88 -36.48
N VAL A 846 -24.00 13.01 -36.65
CA VAL A 846 -23.27 12.32 -35.54
C VAL A 846 -21.85 12.84 -35.48
N ILE A 847 -21.43 13.30 -34.30
CA ILE A 847 -20.10 13.83 -34.09
C ILE A 847 -19.50 13.35 -32.76
N PHE A 848 -18.19 13.15 -32.78
CA PHE A 848 -17.37 12.93 -31.57
C PHE A 848 -16.69 14.25 -31.20
N PRO A 849 -17.20 14.99 -30.20
CA PRO A 849 -16.75 16.35 -29.92
C PRO A 849 -15.32 16.41 -29.39
N GLU A 850 -14.80 15.30 -28.85
CA GLU A 850 -13.40 15.15 -28.43
C GLU A 850 -12.44 15.25 -29.62
N GLY A 851 -12.94 14.93 -30.81
CA GLY A 851 -12.20 14.97 -32.05
C GLY A 851 -11.17 13.85 -32.22
N THR A 852 -10.69 13.19 -31.18
CA THR A 852 -9.83 12.02 -31.20
C THR A 852 -10.03 11.22 -29.91
N PHE A 853 -9.61 9.99 -29.91
CA PHE A 853 -9.57 9.16 -28.70
C PHE A 853 -8.12 8.77 -28.39
N SER A 854 -7.87 8.40 -27.15
CA SER A 854 -6.57 8.01 -26.65
C SER A 854 -6.62 6.65 -25.96
N ARG A 855 -5.45 6.09 -25.69
CA ARG A 855 -5.33 4.86 -24.91
C ARG A 855 -5.81 5.03 -23.46
N GLU A 856 -5.69 6.22 -22.93
CA GLU A 856 -6.10 6.59 -21.58
C GLU A 856 -7.63 6.62 -21.47
N ALA A 857 -8.17 6.10 -20.36
CA ALA A 857 -9.61 6.13 -20.10
C ALA A 857 -10.00 7.50 -19.56
N GLY A 858 -11.03 8.09 -20.17
CA GLY A 858 -11.57 9.38 -19.72
C GLY A 858 -12.14 10.22 -20.86
N LEU A 859 -13.10 11.09 -20.52
CA LEU A 859 -13.74 12.01 -21.44
C LEU A 859 -12.90 13.28 -21.60
N ARG A 860 -12.42 13.51 -22.81
CA ARG A 860 -11.57 14.66 -23.16
C ARG A 860 -12.37 15.95 -23.31
N TYR A 861 -11.63 17.07 -23.50
CA TYR A 861 -12.21 18.38 -23.79
C TYR A 861 -13.05 18.35 -25.07
N PHE A 862 -14.19 19.05 -25.10
CA PHE A 862 -15.07 19.15 -26.23
C PHE A 862 -14.74 20.37 -27.11
N ARG A 863 -14.56 20.14 -28.42
CA ARG A 863 -14.31 21.18 -29.41
C ARG A 863 -15.60 21.93 -29.70
N MET A 864 -15.50 23.24 -29.92
CA MET A 864 -16.65 24.16 -30.07
C MET A 864 -17.45 23.98 -31.34
N GLY A 865 -16.89 23.45 -32.43
CA GLY A 865 -17.48 23.44 -33.76
C GLY A 865 -18.92 22.84 -33.81
N ALA A 866 -19.16 21.75 -33.09
CA ALA A 866 -20.47 21.12 -32.99
C ALA A 866 -21.51 22.01 -32.31
N PHE A 867 -21.13 22.68 -31.24
CA PHE A 867 -22.02 23.53 -30.43
C PHE A 867 -22.31 24.84 -31.10
N VAL A 868 -21.35 25.41 -31.82
CA VAL A 868 -21.55 26.59 -32.69
C VAL A 868 -22.53 26.25 -33.84
N ALA A 869 -22.40 25.06 -34.47
CA ALA A 869 -23.30 24.61 -35.50
C ALA A 869 -24.73 24.43 -34.97
N ALA A 870 -24.94 23.87 -33.80
CA ALA A 870 -26.25 23.72 -33.16
C ALA A 870 -26.89 25.08 -32.85
N VAL A 871 -26.11 26.03 -32.30
CA VAL A 871 -26.60 27.39 -32.02
C VAL A 871 -26.96 28.13 -33.30
N LYS A 872 -26.14 28.07 -34.35
CA LYS A 872 -26.41 28.71 -35.65
C LYS A 872 -27.61 28.12 -36.36
N SER A 873 -27.84 26.83 -36.25
CA SER A 873 -29.02 26.16 -36.85
C SER A 873 -30.31 26.30 -36.04
N GLY A 874 -30.18 26.65 -34.73
CA GLY A 874 -31.31 26.67 -33.80
C GLY A 874 -31.85 25.26 -33.48
N LEU A 875 -31.10 24.20 -33.84
CA LEU A 875 -31.52 22.80 -33.67
C LEU A 875 -30.91 22.15 -32.42
N PRO A 876 -31.59 21.17 -31.83
CA PRO A 876 -31.17 20.57 -30.56
C PRO A 876 -29.98 19.65 -30.69
N ILE A 877 -29.26 19.47 -29.57
CA ILE A 877 -28.24 18.45 -29.36
C ILE A 877 -28.83 17.29 -28.54
N ALA A 878 -28.62 16.06 -29.01
CA ALA A 878 -28.81 14.85 -28.22
C ALA A 878 -27.44 14.31 -27.79
N THR A 879 -27.30 14.00 -26.52
CA THR A 879 -26.09 13.37 -26.00
C THR A 879 -26.22 11.85 -25.95
N ALA A 880 -25.15 11.12 -26.19
CA ALA A 880 -25.12 9.67 -26.13
C ALA A 880 -23.84 9.13 -25.46
N GLY A 881 -24.00 8.26 -24.50
CA GLY A 881 -22.89 7.54 -23.85
C GLY A 881 -22.71 6.14 -24.43
N LEU A 882 -21.50 5.82 -24.88
CA LEU A 882 -21.11 4.51 -25.37
C LEU A 882 -20.10 3.89 -24.41
N ARG A 883 -20.49 2.80 -23.71
CA ARG A 883 -19.68 2.11 -22.70
C ARG A 883 -19.14 0.78 -23.22
N GLY A 884 -17.99 0.34 -22.70
CA GLY A 884 -17.39 -0.96 -23.00
C GLY A 884 -16.54 -1.02 -24.27
N MET A 885 -16.57 0.00 -25.11
CA MET A 885 -15.85 0.02 -26.40
C MET A 885 -14.32 -0.04 -26.24
N ARG A 886 -13.79 0.60 -25.19
CA ARG A 886 -12.38 0.57 -24.85
C ARG A 886 -11.88 -0.84 -24.50
N ALA A 887 -12.73 -1.67 -23.88
CA ALA A 887 -12.41 -3.07 -23.61
C ALA A 887 -12.43 -3.94 -24.89
N VAL A 888 -13.24 -3.58 -25.89
CA VAL A 888 -13.36 -4.29 -27.15
C VAL A 888 -12.16 -4.03 -28.07
N LEU A 889 -11.81 -2.77 -28.30
CA LEU A 889 -10.66 -2.41 -29.15
C LEU A 889 -10.11 -1.04 -28.74
N ARG A 890 -9.07 -1.05 -27.93
CA ARG A 890 -8.41 0.15 -27.43
C ARG A 890 -7.46 0.76 -28.47
N ASP A 891 -7.13 2.04 -28.32
CA ASP A 891 -6.10 2.70 -29.14
C ASP A 891 -4.77 1.94 -29.11
N LYS A 892 -4.10 1.88 -30.26
CA LYS A 892 -2.85 1.14 -30.51
C LYS A 892 -2.90 -0.39 -30.23
N THR A 893 -4.07 -0.96 -29.97
CA THR A 893 -4.26 -2.43 -29.97
C THR A 893 -4.70 -2.91 -31.35
N ARG A 894 -4.24 -4.11 -31.75
CA ARG A 894 -4.51 -4.63 -33.09
C ARG A 894 -5.61 -5.68 -33.15
N LEU A 895 -5.91 -6.34 -32.03
CA LEU A 895 -6.86 -7.44 -31.99
C LEU A 895 -8.07 -7.06 -31.11
N PRO A 896 -9.30 -7.11 -31.69
CA PRO A 896 -10.52 -6.91 -30.92
C PRO A 896 -10.74 -8.08 -29.94
N ARG A 897 -11.35 -7.74 -28.80
CA ARG A 897 -11.72 -8.70 -27.75
C ARG A 897 -13.23 -8.77 -27.64
N HIS A 898 -13.73 -9.90 -27.17
CA HIS A 898 -15.15 -10.03 -26.83
C HIS A 898 -15.46 -9.14 -25.63
N GLY A 899 -16.54 -8.32 -25.73
CA GLY A 899 -16.94 -7.41 -24.68
C GLY A 899 -18.43 -7.08 -24.74
N ARG A 900 -18.92 -6.50 -23.64
CA ARG A 900 -20.30 -5.99 -23.56
C ARG A 900 -20.31 -4.53 -23.99
N ILE A 901 -21.26 -4.21 -24.89
CA ILE A 901 -21.47 -2.85 -25.40
C ILE A 901 -22.78 -2.33 -24.80
N GLU A 902 -22.72 -1.15 -24.19
CA GLU A 902 -23.88 -0.47 -23.65
C GLU A 902 -23.98 0.91 -24.32
N PHE A 903 -25.23 1.34 -24.62
CA PHE A 903 -25.52 2.61 -25.23
C PHE A 903 -26.71 3.26 -24.53
N GLU A 904 -26.53 4.53 -24.17
CA GLU A 904 -27.56 5.29 -23.47
C GLU A 904 -27.71 6.68 -24.10
N LEU A 905 -28.98 7.13 -24.29
CA LEU A 905 -29.27 8.48 -24.76
C LEU A 905 -29.60 9.37 -23.58
N GLY A 906 -29.00 10.55 -23.56
CA GLY A 906 -29.28 11.59 -22.58
C GLY A 906 -30.43 12.49 -22.97
N ALA A 907 -30.71 13.47 -22.14
CA ALA A 907 -31.71 14.48 -22.38
C ALA A 907 -31.30 15.37 -23.57
N THR A 908 -32.32 15.78 -24.36
CA THR A 908 -32.10 16.70 -25.49
C THR A 908 -31.87 18.11 -24.99
N LEU A 909 -30.79 18.76 -25.43
CA LEU A 909 -30.42 20.12 -25.08
C LEU A 909 -30.78 21.06 -26.25
N VAL A 910 -31.49 22.15 -25.96
CA VAL A 910 -31.94 23.13 -26.95
C VAL A 910 -31.15 24.43 -26.78
N PRO A 911 -30.58 25.03 -27.82
CA PRO A 911 -29.93 26.33 -27.74
C PRO A 911 -30.87 27.41 -27.22
N THR A 912 -30.47 28.19 -26.25
CA THR A 912 -31.28 29.24 -25.60
C THR A 912 -31.09 30.62 -26.26
N ALA A 913 -30.00 30.82 -27.00
CA ALA A 913 -29.70 32.04 -27.73
C ALA A 913 -28.79 31.72 -28.94
N ALA A 914 -28.57 32.69 -29.82
CA ALA A 914 -27.76 32.53 -31.03
C ALA A 914 -26.34 33.13 -30.88
N ASP A 915 -25.81 33.18 -29.67
CA ASP A 915 -24.51 33.79 -29.37
C ASP A 915 -23.45 32.74 -28.97
N TRP A 916 -22.21 33.21 -28.88
CA TRP A 916 -21.07 32.39 -28.49
C TRP A 916 -21.23 31.82 -27.07
N GLN A 917 -21.77 32.60 -26.14
CA GLN A 917 -21.95 32.15 -24.74
C GLN A 917 -23.00 31.02 -24.68
N ALA A 918 -24.02 31.04 -25.50
CA ALA A 918 -24.99 29.93 -25.62
C ALA A 918 -24.29 28.66 -26.12
N ALA A 919 -23.36 28.77 -27.08
CA ALA A 919 -22.56 27.61 -27.52
C ALA A 919 -21.65 27.05 -26.42
N VAL A 920 -21.07 27.91 -25.60
CA VAL A 920 -20.22 27.49 -24.44
C VAL A 920 -21.09 26.76 -23.39
N ARG A 921 -22.22 27.37 -23.00
CA ARG A 921 -23.14 26.73 -22.04
C ARG A 921 -23.64 25.39 -22.55
N LEU A 922 -23.98 25.30 -23.85
CA LEU A 922 -24.48 24.07 -24.48
C LEU A 922 -23.39 22.97 -24.48
N ARG A 923 -22.12 23.32 -24.72
CA ARG A 923 -20.97 22.42 -24.62
C ARG A 923 -20.84 21.88 -23.21
N ASP A 924 -20.87 22.74 -22.20
CA ASP A 924 -20.65 22.36 -20.81
C ASP A 924 -21.79 21.48 -20.29
N GLN A 925 -23.04 21.79 -20.63
CA GLN A 925 -24.21 20.94 -20.32
C GLN A 925 -24.11 19.57 -21.01
N ALA A 926 -23.75 19.55 -22.31
CA ALA A 926 -23.60 18.29 -23.05
C ALA A 926 -22.48 17.45 -22.46
N ARG A 927 -21.39 18.08 -22.04
CA ARG A 927 -20.26 17.41 -21.44
C ARG A 927 -20.59 16.82 -20.06
N SER A 928 -21.25 17.56 -19.17
CA SER A 928 -21.75 17.07 -17.88
C SER A 928 -22.64 15.84 -18.04
N GLN A 929 -23.62 15.89 -18.95
CA GLN A 929 -24.47 14.74 -19.23
C GLN A 929 -23.67 13.55 -19.77
N MET A 930 -22.69 13.80 -20.63
CA MET A 930 -21.88 12.73 -21.23
C MET A 930 -21.01 12.01 -20.19
N LEU A 931 -20.46 12.72 -19.20
CA LEU A 931 -19.73 12.13 -18.09
C LEU A 931 -20.58 11.11 -17.32
N GLU A 932 -21.85 11.46 -17.05
CA GLU A 932 -22.77 10.54 -16.38
C GLU A 932 -23.10 9.33 -17.27
N LEU A 933 -23.35 9.57 -18.57
CA LEU A 933 -23.76 8.54 -19.53
C LEU A 933 -22.62 7.58 -19.87
N CYS A 934 -21.37 8.06 -20.05
CA CYS A 934 -20.25 7.19 -20.44
C CYS A 934 -19.58 6.52 -19.25
N GLY A 935 -19.69 7.09 -18.04
CA GLY A 935 -19.06 6.55 -16.82
C GLY A 935 -17.53 6.55 -16.86
N GLU A 936 -16.94 7.37 -17.75
CA GLU A 936 -15.50 7.58 -17.82
C GLU A 936 -15.05 8.76 -16.93
N PRO A 937 -13.80 8.75 -16.42
CA PRO A 937 -13.25 9.88 -15.67
C PRO A 937 -13.25 11.18 -16.47
N ASP A 938 -13.28 12.31 -15.77
CA ASP A 938 -13.19 13.63 -16.37
C ASP A 938 -11.73 14.01 -16.68
N LEU A 939 -11.37 14.19 -17.94
CA LEU A 939 -10.07 14.68 -18.40
C LEU A 939 -10.14 16.12 -18.96
N GLY A 940 -11.21 16.86 -18.67
CA GLY A 940 -11.56 18.11 -19.37
C GLY A 940 -10.91 19.38 -18.88
N ASN A 941 -10.14 19.39 -17.81
CA ASN A 941 -9.48 20.60 -17.27
C ASN A 941 -8.09 20.87 -17.87
N TRP A 942 -7.70 20.17 -18.93
CA TRP A 942 -6.42 20.39 -19.58
C TRP A 942 -6.53 21.40 -20.71
N PRO A 943 -5.74 22.49 -20.73
CA PRO A 943 -5.60 23.32 -21.91
C PRO A 943 -5.00 22.48 -23.04
N ALA A 944 -5.58 22.52 -24.21
CA ALA A 944 -4.99 21.89 -25.38
C ALA A 944 -3.60 22.51 -25.64
N ALA A 945 -2.55 21.65 -25.66
CA ALA A 945 -1.24 22.06 -26.14
C ALA A 945 -1.27 22.38 -27.62
#